data_b944bcf54120086758e432b66e74a937
#
_entry.id   b944bcf54120086758e432b66e74a937
#
_cell.length_a   1.000
_cell.length_b   1.000
_cell.length_c   1.000
_cell.angle_alpha   90.00
_cell.angle_beta   90.00
_cell.angle_gamma   90.00
#
_symmetry.space_group_name_H-M   'P 1'
#
loop_
_entity.id
_entity.type
_entity.pdbx_description
1 polymer ?
#
loop_
_entity_poly.entity_id
_entity_poly.type
_entity_poly.pdbx_seq_one_letter_code
_entity_poly.pdbx_strand_id
1 'polypeptide(L)'
;MQRIGVFVCWCGSNIAATVDVERVSQALAKEPGVVFSTNYQYMCSQTGQQMIQEKIHEYGLTGVVICSCSPRMHEQTFRKTCEKAGLNPYMVEIANIREQCSWIHKDKEAGTEKAIILGRAAIAKVHLNAPLTAGSSPVTKRALVIGGGIAGIQTALDIAEAGFEVDIVEKQPTIGGKMTQIDKTFPTLDCAACILTPKMVDCAQNEKIHIYSYSEIESVGGFVGNFHVKIRRKARFVKEDVCTGCGLCTEKCPQKKVPNEFNLGMDNRRAIYIPFAQAVPKVATIDPNYCSMLKNGKCGVCAKVCSAGAIDYKQTDTFIEQEYGAIVAATGFNPIDLSKFDEFAYSQSPDVVSSLEFERLMNAAGPTSGTLLRPSDGTHPKTIVFVQCVGSRCDGVEKGKPYCSKICCMYTAKHAMLCREKYPDTDVYVFYIDVRTPGKNFDEFYRRAVEQYGVHYIKGMVGKVTPEGGKLKVQASDLLENRQLHIDADMVVLAAAIEPDKSARPLATMLTASMDTNDFFTEAHPKLRPVESPTAGVFLSGMCQGPKDIPETVAQASAAAAKVIGLLCKDSLTCNPCVAQPDEMMCNGCSNCEKVCPYGAITYIDKEFRGPNRTTLMRRVAQVNPAVCQGCGACTVACMSGAMDLKGFSNRQIMAEVDAICR
;
A
#
# COMPACT_ATOMS: atom_id res chain seq x y z
N MET A 1 -21.19 43.78 -1.30
CA MET A 1 -20.90 43.14 -2.60
C MET A 1 -19.49 42.57 -2.51
N GLN A 2 -19.24 41.34 -2.91
CA GLN A 2 -17.87 40.76 -2.87
C GLN A 2 -16.98 41.48 -3.86
N ARG A 3 -15.70 41.62 -3.50
CA ARG A 3 -14.62 42.23 -4.31
C ARG A 3 -13.67 41.10 -4.72
N ILE A 4 -13.77 40.62 -5.94
CA ILE A 4 -13.10 39.43 -6.42
C ILE A 4 -11.84 39.81 -7.23
N GLY A 5 -10.72 39.16 -6.93
CA GLY A 5 -9.49 39.20 -7.74
C GLY A 5 -9.35 37.92 -8.57
N VAL A 6 -9.04 38.08 -9.86
CA VAL A 6 -8.82 36.96 -10.78
C VAL A 6 -7.36 36.91 -11.21
N PHE A 7 -6.73 35.73 -11.09
CA PHE A 7 -5.34 35.53 -11.40
C PHE A 7 -5.16 34.36 -12.38
N VAL A 8 -4.75 34.65 -13.61
CA VAL A 8 -4.61 33.66 -14.68
C VAL A 8 -3.16 33.22 -14.83
N CYS A 9 -2.91 31.93 -14.69
CA CYS A 9 -1.57 31.34 -14.79
C CYS A 9 -1.27 30.85 -16.21
N TRP A 10 -0.04 31.11 -16.71
CA TRP A 10 0.40 30.57 -17.99
C TRP A 10 0.86 29.11 -17.85
N CYS A 11 1.35 28.72 -16.66
CA CYS A 11 2.03 27.44 -16.41
C CYS A 11 3.14 27.16 -17.45
N GLY A 12 3.93 28.18 -17.78
CA GLY A 12 4.84 28.17 -18.93
C GLY A 12 4.06 27.96 -20.22
N SER A 13 4.48 27.00 -21.03
CA SER A 13 3.78 26.60 -22.26
C SER A 13 2.58 25.68 -22.04
N ASN A 14 2.41 25.11 -20.83
CA ASN A 14 1.36 24.10 -20.59
C ASN A 14 -0.08 24.65 -20.72
N ILE A 15 -0.29 25.93 -20.41
CA ILE A 15 -1.57 26.61 -20.61
C ILE A 15 -1.48 27.56 -21.79
N ALA A 16 -0.47 28.44 -21.80
CA ALA A 16 -0.37 29.53 -22.78
C ALA A 16 -0.19 29.04 -24.25
N ALA A 17 0.20 27.79 -24.47
CA ALA A 17 0.31 27.26 -25.84
C ALA A 17 -1.08 27.11 -26.52
N THR A 18 -2.13 26.78 -25.76
CA THR A 18 -3.46 26.49 -26.28
C THR A 18 -4.57 27.35 -25.66
N VAL A 19 -4.21 28.29 -24.80
CA VAL A 19 -5.12 29.27 -24.17
C VAL A 19 -4.52 30.66 -24.30
N ASP A 20 -5.29 31.63 -24.78
CA ASP A 20 -4.94 33.04 -24.76
C ASP A 20 -5.22 33.61 -23.37
N VAL A 21 -4.20 33.57 -22.51
CA VAL A 21 -4.31 33.95 -21.09
C VAL A 21 -4.60 35.44 -20.89
N GLU A 22 -4.17 36.29 -21.82
CA GLU A 22 -4.47 37.71 -21.80
C GLU A 22 -5.95 37.95 -22.06
N ARG A 23 -6.50 37.35 -23.11
CA ARG A 23 -7.92 37.41 -23.44
C ARG A 23 -8.79 36.82 -22.30
N VAL A 24 -8.37 35.71 -21.67
CA VAL A 24 -9.06 35.16 -20.49
C VAL A 24 -9.11 36.19 -19.36
N SER A 25 -7.97 36.80 -19.02
CA SER A 25 -7.91 37.82 -17.97
C SER A 25 -8.79 39.03 -18.27
N GLN A 26 -8.79 39.52 -19.51
CA GLN A 26 -9.61 40.65 -19.94
C GLN A 26 -11.12 40.35 -19.97
N ALA A 27 -11.49 39.13 -20.35
CA ALA A 27 -12.88 38.68 -20.34
C ALA A 27 -13.40 38.56 -18.92
N LEU A 28 -12.66 37.93 -18.02
CA LEU A 28 -13.05 37.71 -16.62
C LEU A 28 -13.03 39.02 -15.80
N ALA A 29 -12.27 40.03 -16.22
CA ALA A 29 -12.29 41.36 -15.61
C ALA A 29 -13.68 42.07 -15.73
N LYS A 30 -14.50 41.66 -16.70
CA LYS A 30 -15.83 42.23 -16.95
C LYS A 30 -16.94 41.54 -16.14
N GLU A 31 -16.62 40.44 -15.47
CA GLU A 31 -17.62 39.70 -14.69
C GLU A 31 -18.04 40.48 -13.43
N PRO A 32 -19.33 40.38 -13.02
CA PRO A 32 -19.81 41.08 -11.86
C PRO A 32 -18.99 40.82 -10.61
N GLY A 33 -18.62 41.87 -9.85
CA GLY A 33 -17.87 41.78 -8.60
C GLY A 33 -16.36 41.59 -8.77
N VAL A 34 -15.85 41.40 -9.98
CA VAL A 34 -14.42 41.38 -10.25
C VAL A 34 -13.91 42.83 -10.25
N VAL A 35 -12.98 43.12 -9.35
CA VAL A 35 -12.37 44.46 -9.20
C VAL A 35 -10.90 44.49 -9.66
N PHE A 36 -10.32 43.33 -9.86
CA PHE A 36 -8.97 43.16 -10.36
C PHE A 36 -8.83 41.84 -11.14
N SER A 37 -8.15 41.88 -12.29
CA SER A 37 -7.80 40.68 -13.06
C SER A 37 -6.44 40.86 -13.69
N THR A 38 -5.62 39.82 -13.61
CA THR A 38 -4.27 39.82 -14.22
C THR A 38 -3.87 38.41 -14.65
N ASN A 39 -2.82 38.33 -15.41
CA ASN A 39 -2.16 37.08 -15.77
C ASN A 39 -0.70 37.09 -15.40
N TYR A 40 -0.10 35.94 -15.14
CA TYR A 40 1.31 35.80 -14.82
C TYR A 40 1.84 34.41 -15.17
N GLN A 41 3.13 34.36 -15.48
CA GLN A 41 3.77 33.16 -16.01
C GLN A 41 3.68 31.95 -15.05
N TYR A 42 3.87 32.17 -13.75
CA TYR A 42 3.85 31.13 -12.71
C TYR A 42 3.20 31.63 -11.41
N MET A 43 1.89 31.57 -11.31
CA MET A 43 1.17 32.04 -10.11
C MET A 43 1.56 31.31 -8.83
N CYS A 44 1.99 30.04 -8.93
CA CYS A 44 2.47 29.26 -7.79
C CYS A 44 3.90 29.60 -7.33
N SER A 45 4.66 30.39 -8.11
CA SER A 45 5.99 30.88 -7.73
C SER A 45 5.91 31.89 -6.58
N GLN A 46 7.04 32.15 -5.93
CA GLN A 46 7.13 33.16 -4.85
C GLN A 46 6.61 34.53 -5.34
N THR A 47 7.04 34.99 -6.52
CA THR A 47 6.59 36.26 -7.11
C THR A 47 5.09 36.28 -7.37
N GLY A 48 4.52 35.18 -7.93
CA GLY A 48 3.08 35.07 -8.15
C GLY A 48 2.27 35.09 -6.85
N GLN A 49 2.73 34.39 -5.82
CA GLN A 49 2.11 34.40 -4.50
C GLN A 49 2.18 35.78 -3.85
N GLN A 50 3.32 36.47 -3.95
CA GLN A 50 3.49 37.82 -3.43
C GLN A 50 2.54 38.80 -4.16
N MET A 51 2.43 38.71 -5.48
CA MET A 51 1.48 39.50 -6.27
C MET A 51 0.04 39.31 -5.76
N ILE A 52 -0.39 38.06 -5.50
CA ILE A 52 -1.73 37.79 -4.95
C ILE A 52 -1.92 38.49 -3.62
N GLN A 53 -0.94 38.41 -2.70
CA GLN A 53 -0.99 39.06 -1.38
C GLN A 53 -1.08 40.60 -1.51
N GLU A 54 -0.24 41.20 -2.34
CA GLU A 54 -0.24 42.64 -2.57
C GLU A 54 -1.59 43.11 -3.12
N LYS A 55 -2.17 42.39 -4.09
CA LYS A 55 -3.46 42.75 -4.69
C LYS A 55 -4.65 42.52 -3.75
N ILE A 56 -4.58 41.54 -2.84
CA ILE A 56 -5.59 41.40 -1.76
C ILE A 56 -5.64 42.68 -0.93
N HIS A 57 -4.51 43.23 -0.52
CA HIS A 57 -4.44 44.44 0.28
C HIS A 57 -4.81 45.70 -0.54
N GLU A 58 -4.22 45.85 -1.73
CA GLU A 58 -4.41 47.04 -2.58
C GLU A 58 -5.87 47.24 -2.98
N TYR A 59 -6.53 46.15 -3.38
CA TYR A 59 -7.93 46.22 -3.84
C TYR A 59 -8.94 45.81 -2.77
N GLY A 60 -8.52 45.48 -1.55
CA GLY A 60 -9.42 45.02 -0.49
C GLY A 60 -10.24 43.82 -0.93
N LEU A 61 -9.60 42.80 -1.51
CA LEU A 61 -10.29 41.63 -2.05
C LEU A 61 -10.94 40.81 -0.94
N THR A 62 -12.14 40.36 -1.18
CA THR A 62 -12.92 39.48 -0.29
C THR A 62 -13.05 38.06 -0.83
N GLY A 63 -12.66 37.87 -2.09
CA GLY A 63 -12.62 36.57 -2.76
C GLY A 63 -11.54 36.52 -3.85
N VAL A 64 -10.99 35.34 -4.10
CA VAL A 64 -9.93 35.15 -5.08
C VAL A 64 -10.27 33.95 -5.99
N VAL A 65 -10.11 34.14 -7.29
CA VAL A 65 -10.18 33.08 -8.31
C VAL A 65 -8.82 32.92 -8.97
N ILE A 66 -8.33 31.70 -9.02
CA ILE A 66 -7.05 31.37 -9.66
C ILE A 66 -7.30 30.40 -10.80
N CYS A 67 -7.17 30.90 -12.03
CA CYS A 67 -7.26 30.09 -13.24
C CYS A 67 -5.91 29.45 -13.50
N SER A 68 -5.71 28.18 -13.15
CA SER A 68 -4.42 27.50 -13.19
C SER A 68 -4.52 25.99 -13.41
N CYS A 69 -3.53 25.22 -12.95
CA CYS A 69 -3.56 23.77 -12.92
C CYS A 69 -4.55 23.20 -11.88
N SER A 70 -4.63 21.87 -11.82
CA SER A 70 -5.53 21.16 -10.90
C SER A 70 -5.39 21.63 -9.44
N PRO A 71 -6.51 21.81 -8.72
CA PRO A 71 -6.51 22.08 -7.28
C PRO A 71 -5.67 21.10 -6.47
N ARG A 72 -5.61 19.84 -6.88
CA ARG A 72 -4.79 18.80 -6.22
C ARG A 72 -3.30 19.16 -6.09
N MET A 73 -2.79 20.02 -6.97
CA MET A 73 -1.39 20.44 -6.97
C MET A 73 -1.11 21.58 -6.00
N HIS A 74 -1.92 22.65 -6.06
CA HIS A 74 -1.58 23.92 -5.44
C HIS A 74 -2.69 24.58 -4.62
N GLU A 75 -3.80 23.89 -4.33
CA GLU A 75 -4.88 24.45 -3.52
C GLU A 75 -4.36 24.92 -2.15
N GLN A 76 -3.58 24.08 -1.47
CA GLN A 76 -2.98 24.42 -0.19
C GLN A 76 -2.00 25.61 -0.28
N THR A 77 -1.27 25.71 -1.38
CA THR A 77 -0.36 26.83 -1.63
C THR A 77 -1.12 28.14 -1.70
N PHE A 78 -2.19 28.19 -2.50
CA PHE A 78 -2.97 29.42 -2.69
C PHE A 78 -3.82 29.77 -1.47
N ARG A 79 -4.38 28.78 -0.76
CA ARG A 79 -5.07 29.00 0.52
C ARG A 79 -4.16 29.64 1.55
N LYS A 80 -2.93 29.11 1.73
CA LYS A 80 -1.92 29.69 2.62
C LYS A 80 -1.46 31.08 2.17
N THR A 81 -1.38 31.32 0.86
CA THR A 81 -1.02 32.63 0.31
C THR A 81 -2.07 33.69 0.68
N CYS A 82 -3.36 33.36 0.52
CA CYS A 82 -4.45 34.27 0.89
C CYS A 82 -4.57 34.43 2.41
N GLU A 83 -4.37 33.37 3.18
CA GLU A 83 -4.37 33.43 4.65
C GLU A 83 -3.29 34.36 5.18
N LYS A 84 -2.07 34.33 4.61
CA LYS A 84 -0.97 35.27 4.96
C LYS A 84 -1.32 36.73 4.66
N ALA A 85 -2.22 36.98 3.71
CA ALA A 85 -2.74 38.32 3.42
C ALA A 85 -4.01 38.67 4.22
N GLY A 86 -4.38 37.86 5.23
CA GLY A 86 -5.55 38.10 6.06
C GLY A 86 -6.91 37.73 5.44
N LEU A 87 -6.90 37.11 4.25
CA LEU A 87 -8.13 36.61 3.62
C LEU A 87 -8.39 35.18 4.08
N ASN A 88 -9.65 34.88 4.49
CA ASN A 88 -10.01 33.52 4.87
C ASN A 88 -9.66 32.52 3.75
N PRO A 89 -8.94 31.41 4.03
CA PRO A 89 -8.42 30.48 3.02
C PRO A 89 -9.51 29.76 2.21
N TYR A 90 -10.77 29.80 2.65
CA TYR A 90 -11.92 29.21 1.95
C TYR A 90 -12.67 30.20 1.06
N MET A 91 -12.18 31.45 0.97
CA MET A 91 -12.64 32.45 -0.01
C MET A 91 -11.82 32.39 -1.32
N VAL A 92 -11.19 31.25 -1.61
CA VAL A 92 -10.34 31.01 -2.79
C VAL A 92 -10.93 29.85 -3.59
N GLU A 93 -11.09 30.05 -4.90
CA GLU A 93 -11.46 28.99 -5.84
C GLU A 93 -10.43 28.85 -6.96
N ILE A 94 -10.24 27.63 -7.44
CA ILE A 94 -9.33 27.34 -8.54
C ILE A 94 -10.10 26.83 -9.75
N ALA A 95 -10.07 27.59 -10.84
CA ALA A 95 -10.52 27.12 -12.14
C ALA A 95 -9.41 26.31 -12.81
N ASN A 96 -9.64 25.01 -13.03
CA ASN A 96 -8.67 24.13 -13.68
C ASN A 96 -8.65 24.34 -15.20
N ILE A 97 -7.81 25.27 -15.65
CA ILE A 97 -7.65 25.60 -17.09
C ILE A 97 -6.47 24.85 -17.74
N ARG A 98 -5.83 23.92 -17.03
CA ARG A 98 -4.78 23.05 -17.57
C ARG A 98 -5.32 21.65 -17.91
N GLU A 99 -5.55 20.80 -16.92
CA GLU A 99 -5.98 19.41 -17.13
C GLU A 99 -7.37 19.31 -17.76
N GLN A 100 -8.28 20.22 -17.39
CA GLN A 100 -9.65 20.23 -17.92
C GLN A 100 -9.83 21.11 -19.16
N CYS A 101 -8.80 21.81 -19.61
CA CYS A 101 -8.86 22.73 -20.72
C CYS A 101 -7.66 22.62 -21.67
N SER A 102 -6.50 23.20 -21.36
CA SER A 102 -5.38 23.31 -22.29
C SER A 102 -4.82 21.95 -22.75
N TRP A 103 -4.86 20.91 -21.93
CA TRP A 103 -4.36 19.60 -22.29
C TRP A 103 -5.29 18.79 -23.20
N ILE A 104 -6.58 19.13 -23.23
CA ILE A 104 -7.58 18.40 -24.02
C ILE A 104 -7.99 19.18 -25.29
N HIS A 105 -7.65 20.44 -25.38
CA HIS A 105 -7.90 21.26 -26.58
C HIS A 105 -6.60 21.53 -27.34
N LYS A 106 -6.61 21.28 -28.64
CA LYS A 106 -5.52 21.64 -29.56
C LYS A 106 -5.77 23.00 -30.23
N ASP A 107 -7.01 23.38 -30.41
CA ASP A 107 -7.44 24.66 -30.94
C ASP A 107 -7.41 25.73 -29.85
N LYS A 108 -6.67 26.82 -30.12
CA LYS A 108 -6.47 27.91 -29.17
C LYS A 108 -7.76 28.70 -28.90
N GLU A 109 -8.60 28.85 -29.91
CA GLU A 109 -9.88 29.58 -29.74
C GLU A 109 -10.81 28.80 -28.81
N ALA A 110 -11.06 27.51 -29.09
CA ALA A 110 -11.87 26.66 -28.25
C ALA A 110 -11.31 26.49 -26.83
N GLY A 111 -9.98 26.39 -26.70
CA GLY A 111 -9.31 26.36 -25.40
C GLY A 111 -9.51 27.66 -24.61
N THR A 112 -9.41 28.81 -25.26
CA THR A 112 -9.59 30.11 -24.64
C THR A 112 -11.04 30.33 -24.18
N GLU A 113 -12.03 30.03 -25.03
CA GLU A 113 -13.44 30.11 -24.67
C GLU A 113 -13.79 29.22 -23.46
N LYS A 114 -13.30 27.97 -23.46
CA LYS A 114 -13.51 27.07 -22.33
C LYS A 114 -12.84 27.58 -21.05
N ALA A 115 -11.65 28.14 -21.13
CA ALA A 115 -10.98 28.73 -19.97
C ALA A 115 -11.77 29.90 -19.37
N ILE A 116 -12.38 30.72 -20.21
CA ILE A 116 -13.28 31.82 -19.79
C ILE A 116 -14.52 31.24 -19.06
N ILE A 117 -15.16 30.21 -19.62
CA ILE A 117 -16.32 29.55 -19.01
C ILE A 117 -15.97 28.98 -17.64
N LEU A 118 -14.84 28.26 -17.52
CA LEU A 118 -14.39 27.71 -16.23
C LEU A 118 -14.07 28.82 -15.21
N GLY A 119 -13.46 29.92 -15.66
CA GLY A 119 -13.23 31.09 -14.81
C GLY A 119 -14.54 31.74 -14.31
N ARG A 120 -15.55 31.88 -15.17
CA ARG A 120 -16.88 32.37 -14.82
C ARG A 120 -17.57 31.50 -13.77
N ALA A 121 -17.49 30.18 -13.94
CA ALA A 121 -18.03 29.23 -12.97
C ALA A 121 -17.40 29.41 -11.59
N ALA A 122 -16.07 29.52 -11.52
CA ALA A 122 -15.36 29.76 -10.27
C ALA A 122 -15.71 31.13 -9.64
N ILE A 123 -15.88 32.18 -10.44
CA ILE A 123 -16.34 33.49 -9.96
C ILE A 123 -17.74 33.39 -9.36
N ALA A 124 -18.68 32.71 -10.04
CA ALA A 124 -20.04 32.52 -9.57
C ALA A 124 -20.09 31.79 -8.22
N LYS A 125 -19.23 30.78 -8.04
CA LYS A 125 -19.07 30.05 -6.76
C LYS A 125 -18.52 30.95 -5.67
N VAL A 126 -17.44 31.70 -5.94
CA VAL A 126 -16.80 32.59 -4.94
C VAL A 126 -17.82 33.64 -4.41
N HIS A 127 -18.75 34.11 -5.22
CA HIS A 127 -19.79 35.00 -4.76
C HIS A 127 -20.66 34.42 -3.64
N LEU A 128 -20.78 33.12 -3.58
CA LEU A 128 -21.58 32.38 -2.59
C LEU A 128 -20.71 31.72 -1.51
N ASN A 129 -19.39 31.86 -1.57
CA ASN A 129 -18.51 31.36 -0.53
C ASN A 129 -18.68 32.16 0.76
N ALA A 130 -18.58 31.46 1.87
CA ALA A 130 -18.54 32.02 3.22
C ALA A 130 -17.23 31.68 3.90
N PRO A 131 -16.73 32.56 4.78
CA PRO A 131 -15.57 32.21 5.60
C PRO A 131 -15.82 30.95 6.41
N LEU A 132 -14.93 29.96 6.29
CA LEU A 132 -15.01 28.72 7.05
C LEU A 132 -13.87 28.67 8.05
N THR A 133 -14.15 28.14 9.23
CA THR A 133 -13.16 27.92 10.28
C THR A 133 -12.88 26.43 10.35
N ALA A 134 -11.59 26.07 10.21
CA ALA A 134 -11.16 24.70 10.34
C ALA A 134 -11.26 24.26 11.80
N GLY A 135 -11.76 23.05 12.04
CA GLY A 135 -11.72 22.39 13.32
C GLY A 135 -10.33 21.81 13.60
N SER A 136 -10.10 21.34 14.84
CA SER A 136 -8.92 20.58 15.20
C SER A 136 -9.31 19.27 15.88
N SER A 137 -8.52 18.22 15.66
CA SER A 137 -8.68 16.93 16.32
C SER A 137 -7.33 16.52 16.91
N PRO A 138 -7.27 16.07 18.18
CA PRO A 138 -6.02 15.61 18.78
C PRO A 138 -5.46 14.41 18.01
N VAL A 139 -4.16 14.13 18.18
CA VAL A 139 -3.48 13.00 17.51
C VAL A 139 -3.05 11.99 18.56
N THR A 140 -3.51 10.75 18.40
CA THR A 140 -3.03 9.61 19.17
C THR A 140 -1.56 9.33 18.82
N LYS A 141 -0.68 9.33 19.82
CA LYS A 141 0.79 9.25 19.66
C LYS A 141 1.29 7.82 19.50
N ARG A 142 0.55 6.98 18.78
CA ARG A 142 0.84 5.56 18.53
C ARG A 142 0.61 5.22 17.06
N ALA A 143 1.48 4.40 16.46
CA ALA A 143 1.34 3.91 15.10
C ALA A 143 0.99 2.42 15.07
N LEU A 144 0.29 1.99 14.02
CA LEU A 144 0.06 0.59 13.69
C LEU A 144 0.80 0.22 12.42
N VAL A 145 1.58 -0.86 12.45
CA VAL A 145 2.23 -1.47 11.28
C VAL A 145 1.62 -2.84 11.02
N ILE A 146 1.03 -3.03 9.85
CA ILE A 146 0.35 -4.27 9.46
C ILE A 146 1.25 -5.08 8.53
N GLY A 147 1.86 -6.13 9.09
CA GLY A 147 2.85 -7.00 8.46
C GLY A 147 4.23 -6.87 9.11
N GLY A 148 4.75 -7.99 9.63
CA GLY A 148 6.03 -8.08 10.33
C GLY A 148 7.20 -8.54 9.44
N GLY A 149 7.16 -8.29 8.11
CA GLY A 149 8.31 -8.48 7.21
C GLY A 149 9.34 -7.36 7.35
N ILE A 150 10.43 -7.40 6.55
CA ILE A 150 11.51 -6.39 6.62
C ILE A 150 11.00 -4.95 6.48
N ALA A 151 9.96 -4.72 5.68
CA ALA A 151 9.33 -3.41 5.54
C ALA A 151 8.71 -2.94 6.86
N GLY A 152 7.88 -3.78 7.48
CA GLY A 152 7.24 -3.44 8.76
C GLY A 152 8.22 -3.32 9.91
N ILE A 153 9.20 -4.21 9.98
CA ILE A 153 10.28 -4.19 10.98
C ILE A 153 11.04 -2.87 10.91
N GLN A 154 11.52 -2.47 9.72
CA GLN A 154 12.26 -1.23 9.56
C GLN A 154 11.38 -0.01 9.89
N THR A 155 10.13 0.01 9.40
CA THR A 155 9.20 1.09 9.71
C THR A 155 8.98 1.25 11.22
N ALA A 156 8.80 0.13 11.93
CA ALA A 156 8.57 0.15 13.38
C ALA A 156 9.80 0.61 14.16
N LEU A 157 10.99 0.15 13.77
CA LEU A 157 12.25 0.59 14.41
C LEU A 157 12.45 2.10 14.25
N ASP A 158 12.28 2.64 13.05
CA ASP A 158 12.46 4.08 12.79
C ASP A 158 11.43 4.94 13.57
N ILE A 159 10.17 4.47 13.69
CA ILE A 159 9.13 5.16 14.46
C ILE A 159 9.46 5.12 15.97
N ALA A 160 9.91 3.97 16.47
CA ALA A 160 10.26 3.80 17.88
C ALA A 160 11.50 4.62 18.27
N GLU A 161 12.50 4.69 17.38
CA GLU A 161 13.69 5.53 17.56
C GLU A 161 13.34 7.02 17.69
N ALA A 162 12.33 7.47 16.95
CA ALA A 162 11.78 8.83 17.08
C ALA A 162 10.97 9.05 18.36
N GLY A 163 10.80 8.04 19.21
CA GLY A 163 10.19 8.13 20.53
C GLY A 163 8.69 7.79 20.59
N PHE A 164 8.07 7.34 19.51
CA PHE A 164 6.65 6.97 19.47
C PHE A 164 6.43 5.47 19.70
N GLU A 165 5.28 5.13 20.30
CA GLU A 165 4.85 3.75 20.41
C GLU A 165 4.36 3.22 19.05
N VAL A 166 4.66 1.94 18.77
CA VAL A 166 4.26 1.28 17.55
C VAL A 166 3.91 -0.18 17.79
N ASP A 167 2.78 -0.59 17.23
CA ASP A 167 2.32 -1.97 17.29
C ASP A 167 2.56 -2.63 15.92
N ILE A 168 3.17 -3.82 15.92
CA ILE A 168 3.30 -4.66 14.71
C ILE A 168 2.27 -5.79 14.81
N VAL A 169 1.39 -5.88 13.81
CA VAL A 169 0.45 -7.01 13.67
C VAL A 169 0.91 -7.92 12.55
N GLU A 170 1.24 -9.18 12.89
CA GLU A 170 1.73 -10.19 11.95
C GLU A 170 0.84 -11.45 11.99
N LYS A 171 0.37 -11.88 10.82
CA LYS A 171 -0.51 -13.06 10.67
C LYS A 171 0.18 -14.40 10.96
N GLN A 172 1.50 -14.46 10.76
CA GLN A 172 2.31 -15.62 11.04
C GLN A 172 2.71 -15.70 12.53
N PRO A 173 3.10 -16.88 13.03
CA PRO A 173 3.53 -17.04 14.42
C PRO A 173 4.79 -16.27 14.81
N THR A 174 5.49 -15.69 13.86
CA THR A 174 6.75 -14.95 14.01
C THR A 174 6.83 -13.80 13.02
N ILE A 175 7.56 -12.74 13.35
CA ILE A 175 7.94 -11.70 12.39
C ILE A 175 9.10 -12.17 11.51
N GLY A 176 9.48 -11.38 10.50
CA GLY A 176 10.59 -11.59 9.58
C GLY A 176 10.15 -11.76 8.11
N GLY A 177 8.92 -12.23 7.88
CA GLY A 177 8.36 -12.38 6.54
C GLY A 177 9.17 -13.29 5.62
N LYS A 178 9.10 -13.06 4.32
CA LYS A 178 9.79 -13.92 3.32
C LYS A 178 11.31 -13.81 3.35
N MET A 179 11.88 -12.76 3.93
CA MET A 179 13.34 -12.63 4.06
C MET A 179 13.94 -13.74 4.95
N THR A 180 13.14 -14.33 5.87
CA THR A 180 13.57 -15.48 6.67
C THR A 180 13.74 -16.77 5.86
N GLN A 181 13.15 -16.86 4.67
CA GLN A 181 13.18 -18.02 3.79
C GLN A 181 14.37 -18.01 2.82
N ILE A 182 15.07 -16.88 2.65
CA ILE A 182 16.20 -16.73 1.73
C ILE A 182 17.54 -16.92 2.45
N ASP A 183 18.54 -17.41 1.72
CA ASP A 183 19.89 -17.65 2.22
C ASP A 183 20.77 -16.40 2.09
N LYS A 184 20.98 -15.96 0.86
CA LYS A 184 21.80 -14.79 0.52
C LYS A 184 20.98 -13.70 -0.13
N THR A 185 21.40 -12.44 0.04
CA THR A 185 20.84 -11.30 -0.66
C THR A 185 21.71 -10.88 -1.84
N PHE A 186 21.14 -10.30 -2.87
CA PHE A 186 21.85 -9.68 -3.98
C PHE A 186 21.94 -8.16 -3.78
N PRO A 187 22.95 -7.47 -4.35
CA PRO A 187 24.07 -7.96 -5.17
C PRO A 187 25.29 -8.35 -4.36
N THR A 188 25.26 -8.24 -3.04
CA THR A 188 26.44 -8.38 -2.16
C THR A 188 26.71 -9.81 -1.70
N LEU A 189 25.73 -10.72 -1.84
CA LEU A 189 25.72 -12.08 -1.32
C LEU A 189 25.83 -12.17 0.21
N ASP A 190 25.34 -11.15 0.91
CA ASP A 190 25.23 -11.17 2.37
C ASP A 190 24.22 -12.20 2.85
N CYS A 191 24.46 -12.75 4.01
CA CYS A 191 23.54 -13.68 4.68
C CYS A 191 22.25 -12.95 5.09
N ALA A 192 21.12 -13.39 4.59
CA ALA A 192 19.82 -12.77 4.89
C ALA A 192 19.47 -12.86 6.39
N ALA A 193 19.72 -14.00 7.03
CA ALA A 193 19.47 -14.18 8.45
C ALA A 193 20.36 -13.27 9.31
N CYS A 194 21.64 -13.08 8.90
CA CYS A 194 22.59 -12.22 9.62
C CYS A 194 22.19 -10.73 9.60
N ILE A 195 21.49 -10.30 8.55
CA ILE A 195 20.96 -8.93 8.44
C ILE A 195 19.62 -8.79 9.17
N LEU A 196 18.73 -9.76 9.01
CA LEU A 196 17.36 -9.67 9.49
C LEU A 196 17.22 -9.98 10.98
N THR A 197 17.93 -11.01 11.48
CA THR A 197 17.79 -11.47 12.87
C THR A 197 18.06 -10.38 13.91
N PRO A 198 19.15 -9.57 13.79
CA PRO A 198 19.36 -8.46 14.70
C PRO A 198 18.16 -7.50 14.74
N LYS A 199 17.64 -7.10 13.58
CA LYS A 199 16.48 -6.20 13.50
C LYS A 199 15.21 -6.79 14.13
N MET A 200 14.99 -8.10 14.01
CA MET A 200 13.87 -8.80 14.68
C MET A 200 14.05 -8.79 16.20
N VAL A 201 15.27 -8.98 16.68
CA VAL A 201 15.62 -8.93 18.11
C VAL A 201 15.47 -7.51 18.63
N ASP A 202 15.97 -6.51 17.91
CA ASP A 202 15.82 -5.10 18.26
C ASP A 202 14.35 -4.71 18.41
N CYS A 203 13.47 -5.18 17.50
CA CYS A 203 12.02 -4.99 17.66
C CYS A 203 11.48 -5.61 18.95
N ALA A 204 11.93 -6.83 19.29
CA ALA A 204 11.42 -7.53 20.48
C ALA A 204 11.94 -6.95 21.80
N GLN A 205 13.09 -6.31 21.78
CA GLN A 205 13.73 -5.70 22.96
C GLN A 205 13.36 -4.23 23.17
N ASN A 206 12.80 -3.57 22.14
CA ASN A 206 12.43 -2.16 22.23
C ASN A 206 11.11 -2.00 23.00
N GLU A 207 11.15 -1.27 24.11
CA GLU A 207 9.99 -1.04 24.99
C GLU A 207 8.82 -0.31 24.30
N LYS A 208 9.08 0.39 23.19
CA LYS A 208 8.08 1.12 22.41
C LYS A 208 7.45 0.29 21.28
N ILE A 209 7.96 -0.93 21.03
CA ILE A 209 7.46 -1.81 19.97
C ILE A 209 6.70 -2.99 20.59
N HIS A 210 5.42 -3.09 20.27
CA HIS A 210 4.59 -4.22 20.70
C HIS A 210 4.31 -5.15 19.52
N ILE A 211 4.73 -6.40 19.63
CA ILE A 211 4.58 -7.40 18.56
C ILE A 211 3.37 -8.28 18.83
N TYR A 212 2.33 -8.14 18.00
CA TYR A 212 1.17 -9.01 17.97
C TYR A 212 1.34 -10.01 16.81
N SER A 213 2.15 -11.05 17.04
CA SER A 213 2.29 -12.15 16.09
C SER A 213 1.12 -13.13 16.20
N TYR A 214 0.88 -13.92 15.14
CA TYR A 214 -0.28 -14.80 14.98
C TYR A 214 -1.61 -14.07 15.13
N SER A 215 -1.67 -12.83 14.62
CA SER A 215 -2.78 -11.89 14.79
C SER A 215 -3.20 -11.27 13.47
N GLU A 216 -4.44 -10.87 13.37
CA GLU A 216 -5.05 -10.28 12.17
C GLU A 216 -5.90 -9.08 12.54
N ILE A 217 -6.04 -8.13 11.61
CA ILE A 217 -6.95 -7.00 11.78
C ILE A 217 -8.38 -7.50 11.56
N GLU A 218 -9.25 -7.29 12.54
CA GLU A 218 -10.66 -7.64 12.47
C GLU A 218 -11.51 -6.50 11.93
N SER A 219 -11.25 -5.28 12.38
CA SER A 219 -11.92 -4.07 11.89
C SER A 219 -11.09 -2.83 12.13
N VAL A 220 -11.30 -1.82 11.28
CA VAL A 220 -10.73 -0.48 11.40
C VAL A 220 -11.86 0.53 11.30
N GLY A 221 -11.90 1.47 12.23
CA GLY A 221 -12.79 2.61 12.25
C GLY A 221 -12.03 3.90 12.55
N GLY A 222 -12.75 5.01 12.70
CA GLY A 222 -12.13 6.30 13.02
C GLY A 222 -11.57 7.03 11.78
N PHE A 223 -10.58 7.88 12.01
CA PHE A 223 -10.04 8.80 10.99
C PHE A 223 -8.57 9.14 11.29
N VAL A 224 -7.92 9.84 10.39
CA VAL A 224 -6.52 10.25 10.54
C VAL A 224 -6.26 10.93 11.89
N GLY A 225 -5.27 10.43 12.61
CA GLY A 225 -4.96 10.86 13.97
C GLY A 225 -5.70 10.08 15.08
N ASN A 226 -6.81 9.39 14.75
CA ASN A 226 -7.65 8.69 15.73
C ASN A 226 -8.34 7.47 15.09
N PHE A 227 -7.55 6.51 14.65
CA PHE A 227 -8.08 5.23 14.18
C PHE A 227 -8.39 4.31 15.36
N HIS A 228 -9.54 3.64 15.33
CA HIS A 228 -9.91 2.60 16.29
C HIS A 228 -9.77 1.26 15.60
N VAL A 229 -8.86 0.43 16.08
CA VAL A 229 -8.55 -0.85 15.46
C VAL A 229 -8.83 -2.00 16.40
N LYS A 230 -9.55 -2.99 15.91
CA LYS A 230 -9.76 -4.25 16.60
C LYS A 230 -8.84 -5.31 15.99
N ILE A 231 -8.01 -5.92 16.82
CA ILE A 231 -7.01 -6.92 16.46
C ILE A 231 -7.47 -8.26 17.04
N ARG A 232 -7.58 -9.28 16.21
CA ARG A 232 -7.83 -10.65 16.62
C ARG A 232 -6.50 -11.39 16.82
N ARG A 233 -6.20 -11.80 18.04
CA ARG A 233 -5.09 -12.72 18.36
C ARG A 233 -5.60 -14.14 18.31
N LYS A 234 -5.08 -14.91 17.36
CA LYS A 234 -5.45 -16.34 17.20
C LYS A 234 -4.88 -17.18 18.32
N ALA A 235 -5.63 -18.18 18.76
CA ALA A 235 -5.19 -19.11 19.77
C ALA A 235 -3.98 -19.91 19.28
N ARG A 236 -2.84 -19.78 19.95
CA ARG A 236 -1.63 -20.60 19.72
C ARG A 236 -1.70 -21.94 20.42
N PHE A 237 -2.60 -22.06 21.41
CA PHE A 237 -2.68 -23.18 22.37
C PHE A 237 -1.38 -23.34 23.18
N VAL A 238 -0.60 -22.30 23.25
CA VAL A 238 0.64 -22.17 24.02
C VAL A 238 0.70 -20.76 24.62
N LYS A 239 0.92 -20.68 25.93
CA LYS A 239 1.06 -19.40 26.64
C LYS A 239 2.39 -18.75 26.26
N GLU A 240 2.34 -17.56 25.66
CA GLU A 240 3.51 -16.87 25.12
C GLU A 240 4.48 -16.43 26.22
N ASP A 241 3.95 -15.93 27.33
CA ASP A 241 4.66 -15.47 28.51
C ASP A 241 5.35 -16.58 29.31
N VAL A 242 4.94 -17.82 29.12
CA VAL A 242 5.46 -19.00 29.84
C VAL A 242 6.38 -19.85 28.96
N CYS A 243 6.20 -19.84 27.64
CA CYS A 243 6.96 -20.67 26.72
C CYS A 243 8.42 -20.21 26.59
N THR A 244 9.37 -21.10 26.91
CA THR A 244 10.82 -20.82 26.80
C THR A 244 11.39 -21.07 25.40
N GLY A 245 10.59 -21.54 24.44
CA GLY A 245 11.05 -21.83 23.06
C GLY A 245 12.05 -23.01 22.98
N CYS A 246 12.09 -23.91 23.95
CA CYS A 246 13.07 -25.01 24.00
C CYS A 246 12.89 -26.09 22.91
N GLY A 247 11.72 -26.19 22.28
CA GLY A 247 11.47 -27.11 21.16
C GLY A 247 11.14 -28.57 21.55
N LEU A 248 11.21 -28.96 22.83
CA LEU A 248 10.98 -30.33 23.28
C LEU A 248 9.59 -30.86 22.91
N CYS A 249 8.57 -30.00 23.00
CA CYS A 249 7.21 -30.33 22.61
C CYS A 249 7.11 -30.64 21.09
N THR A 250 7.87 -29.94 20.27
CA THR A 250 7.97 -30.18 18.83
C THR A 250 8.61 -31.55 18.57
N GLU A 251 9.75 -31.83 19.17
CA GLU A 251 10.44 -33.11 19.03
C GLU A 251 9.59 -34.32 19.36
N LYS A 252 8.84 -34.26 20.46
CA LYS A 252 8.04 -35.40 20.98
C LYS A 252 6.66 -35.52 20.37
N CYS A 253 6.21 -34.56 19.55
CA CYS A 253 4.91 -34.61 18.90
C CYS A 253 4.80 -35.82 17.96
N PRO A 254 3.77 -36.67 18.10
CA PRO A 254 3.57 -37.85 17.25
C PRO A 254 3.10 -37.51 15.82
N GLN A 255 2.50 -36.33 15.62
CA GLN A 255 2.03 -35.87 14.30
C GLN A 255 3.20 -35.33 13.48
N LYS A 256 3.75 -36.20 12.60
CA LYS A 256 5.01 -35.96 11.86
C LYS A 256 4.80 -35.60 10.38
N LYS A 257 3.59 -35.73 9.86
CA LYS A 257 3.29 -35.57 8.43
C LYS A 257 2.44 -34.34 8.17
N VAL A 258 2.82 -33.20 8.74
CA VAL A 258 2.19 -31.92 8.46
C VAL A 258 3.04 -31.20 7.44
N PRO A 259 2.52 -30.80 6.27
CA PRO A 259 3.30 -30.04 5.32
C PRO A 259 3.94 -28.81 5.96
N ASN A 260 5.22 -28.59 5.71
CA ASN A 260 5.96 -27.46 6.28
C ASN A 260 5.83 -26.25 5.36
N GLU A 261 4.98 -25.30 5.71
CA GLU A 261 4.73 -24.10 4.92
C GLU A 261 5.97 -23.21 4.82
N PHE A 262 6.85 -23.23 5.82
CA PHE A 262 8.10 -22.49 5.79
C PHE A 262 9.06 -22.98 4.69
N ASN A 263 9.04 -24.28 4.42
CA ASN A 263 9.77 -24.92 3.31
C ASN A 263 8.87 -25.20 2.08
N LEU A 264 7.74 -24.48 1.95
CA LEU A 264 6.83 -24.58 0.79
C LEU A 264 6.27 -25.99 0.55
N GLY A 265 6.17 -26.80 1.61
CA GLY A 265 5.65 -28.16 1.53
C GLY A 265 6.67 -29.22 1.08
N MET A 266 7.93 -28.85 0.83
CA MET A 266 8.98 -29.79 0.40
C MET A 266 9.41 -30.78 1.49
N ASP A 267 9.14 -30.47 2.75
CA ASP A 267 9.33 -31.36 3.89
C ASP A 267 8.13 -31.32 4.82
N ASN A 268 8.20 -32.06 5.94
CA ASN A 268 7.14 -32.13 6.92
C ASN A 268 7.60 -31.55 8.26
N ARG A 269 6.67 -30.82 8.91
CA ARG A 269 6.78 -30.38 10.30
C ARG A 269 5.87 -31.20 11.23
N ARG A 270 5.90 -30.88 12.50
CA ARG A 270 4.99 -31.41 13.51
C ARG A 270 3.73 -30.54 13.64
N ALA A 271 2.68 -31.08 14.26
CA ALA A 271 1.48 -30.32 14.56
C ALA A 271 1.70 -29.20 15.60
N ILE A 272 2.67 -29.36 16.50
CA ILE A 272 3.22 -28.27 17.32
C ILE A 272 4.61 -27.94 16.81
N TYR A 273 4.87 -26.68 16.57
CA TYR A 273 6.09 -26.26 15.88
C TYR A 273 6.52 -24.85 16.23
N ILE A 274 7.79 -24.55 16.01
CA ILE A 274 8.37 -23.22 15.91
C ILE A 274 8.80 -23.08 14.44
N PRO A 275 8.41 -22.03 13.70
CA PRO A 275 8.62 -21.96 12.24
C PRO A 275 10.07 -22.12 11.80
N PHE A 276 11.00 -21.48 12.49
CA PHE A 276 12.46 -21.57 12.26
C PHE A 276 13.24 -21.19 13.52
N ALA A 277 14.53 -21.47 13.54
CA ALA A 277 15.34 -21.38 14.75
C ALA A 277 15.46 -19.97 15.35
N GLN A 278 15.49 -18.93 14.49
CA GLN A 278 15.61 -17.51 14.86
C GLN A 278 14.24 -16.80 15.00
N ALA A 279 13.15 -17.55 15.14
CA ALA A 279 11.81 -16.97 15.25
C ALA A 279 11.69 -15.94 16.39
N VAL A 280 10.97 -14.86 16.15
CA VAL A 280 10.66 -13.80 17.12
C VAL A 280 9.15 -13.49 17.04
N PRO A 281 8.38 -13.71 18.13
CA PRO A 281 8.80 -14.41 19.36
C PRO A 281 9.12 -15.89 19.10
N LYS A 282 10.04 -16.44 19.87
CA LYS A 282 10.40 -17.87 19.80
C LYS A 282 9.45 -18.72 20.65
N VAL A 283 8.20 -18.82 20.21
CA VAL A 283 7.09 -19.50 20.90
C VAL A 283 6.52 -20.59 20.01
N ALA A 284 6.31 -21.78 20.59
CA ALA A 284 5.66 -22.85 19.87
C ALA A 284 4.19 -22.51 19.55
N THR A 285 3.69 -23.05 18.45
CA THR A 285 2.29 -22.90 18.03
C THR A 285 1.72 -24.27 17.69
N ILE A 286 0.51 -24.56 18.10
CA ILE A 286 -0.20 -25.80 17.74
C ILE A 286 -1.12 -25.51 16.57
N ASP A 287 -0.97 -26.29 15.49
CA ASP A 287 -1.86 -26.25 14.35
C ASP A 287 -3.15 -27.07 14.67
N PRO A 288 -4.31 -26.41 14.79
CA PRO A 288 -5.55 -27.09 15.14
C PRO A 288 -6.01 -28.10 14.09
N ASN A 289 -5.61 -27.91 12.82
CA ASN A 289 -6.00 -28.77 11.70
C ASN A 289 -5.29 -30.12 11.72
N TYR A 290 -4.19 -30.26 12.45
CA TYR A 290 -3.39 -31.47 12.49
C TYR A 290 -3.21 -32.04 13.91
N CYS A 291 -3.55 -31.29 14.95
CA CYS A 291 -3.40 -31.74 16.34
C CYS A 291 -4.48 -32.72 16.76
N SER A 292 -4.11 -33.96 17.08
CA SER A 292 -5.06 -34.97 17.54
C SER A 292 -5.77 -34.61 18.86
N MET A 293 -5.08 -33.87 19.75
CA MET A 293 -5.71 -33.42 21.00
C MET A 293 -6.85 -32.45 20.76
N LEU A 294 -6.61 -31.46 19.86
CA LEU A 294 -7.64 -30.46 19.52
C LEU A 294 -8.76 -31.04 18.66
N LYS A 295 -8.47 -32.04 17.82
CA LYS A 295 -9.47 -32.70 16.95
C LYS A 295 -10.36 -33.68 17.67
N ASN A 296 -9.82 -34.52 18.55
CA ASN A 296 -10.53 -35.66 19.10
C ASN A 296 -10.22 -35.97 20.59
N GLY A 297 -9.44 -35.12 21.27
CA GLY A 297 -9.08 -35.29 22.67
C GLY A 297 -8.08 -36.43 22.97
N LYS A 298 -7.55 -37.11 21.94
CA LYS A 298 -6.75 -38.35 22.12
C LYS A 298 -5.26 -38.09 21.95
N CYS A 299 -4.68 -37.22 22.77
CA CYS A 299 -3.23 -36.98 22.83
C CYS A 299 -2.89 -36.27 24.15
N GLY A 300 -1.91 -35.39 24.18
CA GLY A 300 -1.49 -34.63 25.36
C GLY A 300 0.01 -34.74 25.61
N VAL A 301 0.79 -35.30 24.64
CA VAL A 301 2.23 -35.51 24.76
C VAL A 301 2.96 -34.21 25.01
N CYS A 302 2.66 -33.17 24.23
CA CYS A 302 3.33 -31.87 24.36
C CYS A 302 3.10 -31.22 25.74
N ALA A 303 1.92 -31.36 26.33
CA ALA A 303 1.66 -30.88 27.70
C ALA A 303 2.44 -31.67 28.77
N LYS A 304 2.57 -33.00 28.58
CA LYS A 304 3.31 -33.86 29.53
C LYS A 304 4.83 -33.59 29.53
N VAL A 305 5.39 -33.22 28.39
CA VAL A 305 6.86 -32.94 28.25
C VAL A 305 7.22 -31.48 28.48
N CYS A 306 6.26 -30.59 28.60
CA CYS A 306 6.50 -29.17 28.80
C CYS A 306 6.77 -28.87 30.29
N SER A 307 8.02 -28.74 30.67
CA SER A 307 8.42 -28.43 32.05
C SER A 307 7.91 -27.05 32.52
N ALA A 308 7.76 -26.10 31.60
CA ALA A 308 7.24 -24.77 31.89
C ALA A 308 5.70 -24.72 32.01
N GLY A 309 4.97 -25.81 31.66
CA GLY A 309 3.51 -25.82 31.71
C GLY A 309 2.82 -24.84 30.74
N ALA A 310 3.47 -24.52 29.63
CA ALA A 310 2.99 -23.51 28.69
C ALA A 310 1.81 -23.95 27.81
N ILE A 311 1.49 -25.26 27.73
CA ILE A 311 0.48 -25.77 26.82
C ILE A 311 -0.93 -25.58 27.41
N ASP A 312 -1.81 -24.94 26.62
CA ASP A 312 -3.19 -24.69 26.98
C ASP A 312 -4.14 -24.98 25.81
N TYR A 313 -4.71 -26.19 25.79
CA TYR A 313 -5.66 -26.62 24.74
C TYR A 313 -7.02 -25.93 24.78
N LYS A 314 -7.33 -25.19 25.87
CA LYS A 314 -8.59 -24.45 26.02
C LYS A 314 -8.50 -23.00 25.57
N GLN A 315 -7.33 -22.56 25.13
CA GLN A 315 -7.12 -21.20 24.64
C GLN A 315 -8.06 -20.92 23.47
N THR A 316 -8.64 -19.73 23.47
CA THR A 316 -9.51 -19.22 22.40
C THR A 316 -8.92 -17.93 21.83
N ASP A 317 -9.39 -17.52 20.68
CA ASP A 317 -9.03 -16.23 20.11
C ASP A 317 -9.38 -15.10 21.07
N THR A 318 -8.50 -14.11 21.17
CA THR A 318 -8.70 -12.91 21.99
C THR A 318 -8.70 -11.68 21.10
N PHE A 319 -9.34 -10.60 21.58
CA PHE A 319 -9.47 -9.36 20.84
C PHE A 319 -8.86 -8.23 21.63
N ILE A 320 -8.13 -7.36 20.93
CA ILE A 320 -7.55 -6.13 21.46
C ILE A 320 -8.16 -4.98 20.69
N GLU A 321 -8.64 -3.97 21.40
CA GLU A 321 -9.10 -2.70 20.82
C GLU A 321 -8.12 -1.61 21.21
N GLN A 322 -7.56 -0.93 20.21
CA GLN A 322 -6.51 0.07 20.40
C GLN A 322 -6.67 1.26 19.46
N GLU A 323 -6.29 2.44 19.93
CA GLU A 323 -6.30 3.67 19.15
C GLU A 323 -4.92 3.97 18.54
N TYR A 324 -4.92 4.48 17.30
CA TYR A 324 -3.71 4.80 16.55
C TYR A 324 -3.84 6.14 15.81
N GLY A 325 -2.77 6.91 15.79
CA GLY A 325 -2.71 8.15 14.99
C GLY A 325 -2.43 7.88 13.51
N ALA A 326 -1.74 6.78 13.19
CA ALA A 326 -1.36 6.41 11.83
C ALA A 326 -1.34 4.89 11.63
N ILE A 327 -1.58 4.44 10.40
CA ILE A 327 -1.52 3.04 10.00
C ILE A 327 -0.56 2.89 8.82
N VAL A 328 0.31 1.87 8.86
CA VAL A 328 1.23 1.51 7.76
C VAL A 328 0.87 0.12 7.25
N ALA A 329 0.52 0.02 5.97
CA ALA A 329 0.33 -1.25 5.30
C ALA A 329 1.69 -1.79 4.79
N ALA A 330 2.08 -2.97 5.27
CA ALA A 330 3.34 -3.65 4.94
C ALA A 330 3.11 -5.14 4.66
N THR A 331 2.00 -5.48 3.99
CA THR A 331 1.49 -6.86 3.81
C THR A 331 2.35 -7.75 2.91
N GLY A 332 3.31 -7.17 2.19
CA GLY A 332 4.25 -7.92 1.35
C GLY A 332 3.60 -8.51 0.08
N PHE A 333 4.06 -9.71 -0.32
CA PHE A 333 3.70 -10.36 -1.58
C PHE A 333 3.63 -11.87 -1.47
N ASN A 334 3.06 -12.52 -2.50
CA ASN A 334 3.18 -13.96 -2.75
C ASN A 334 3.70 -14.23 -4.17
N PRO A 335 4.39 -15.36 -4.40
CA PRO A 335 4.60 -15.86 -5.76
C PRO A 335 3.27 -16.25 -6.39
N ILE A 336 3.15 -16.08 -7.72
CA ILE A 336 1.99 -16.57 -8.46
C ILE A 336 1.87 -18.09 -8.37
N ASP A 337 0.67 -18.60 -8.47
CA ASP A 337 0.41 -20.04 -8.48
C ASP A 337 0.92 -20.66 -9.79
N LEU A 338 2.04 -21.37 -9.70
CA LEU A 338 2.69 -22.03 -10.84
C LEU A 338 1.92 -23.23 -11.39
N SER A 339 0.99 -23.79 -10.63
CA SER A 339 0.15 -24.90 -11.11
C SER A 339 -0.73 -24.54 -12.31
N LYS A 340 -0.91 -23.24 -12.57
CA LYS A 340 -1.65 -22.71 -13.73
C LYS A 340 -0.87 -22.75 -15.05
N PHE A 341 0.42 -23.04 -15.00
CA PHE A 341 1.35 -23.01 -16.14
C PHE A 341 1.78 -24.43 -16.51
N ASP A 342 0.82 -25.20 -17.06
CA ASP A 342 1.00 -26.62 -17.41
C ASP A 342 2.15 -26.87 -18.38
N GLU A 343 2.48 -25.88 -19.22
CA GLU A 343 3.59 -25.92 -20.16
C GLU A 343 4.95 -26.12 -19.51
N PHE A 344 5.09 -25.79 -18.23
CA PHE A 344 6.35 -25.97 -17.50
C PHE A 344 6.39 -27.20 -16.59
N ALA A 345 5.32 -28.03 -16.59
CA ALA A 345 5.24 -29.30 -15.86
C ALA A 345 5.46 -29.21 -14.33
N TYR A 346 5.19 -28.04 -13.70
CA TYR A 346 5.37 -27.83 -12.25
C TYR A 346 4.58 -28.84 -11.41
N SER A 347 3.34 -29.10 -11.78
CA SER A 347 2.49 -30.09 -11.09
C SER A 347 2.75 -31.55 -11.49
N GLN A 348 3.61 -31.78 -12.50
CA GLN A 348 3.84 -33.10 -13.08
C GLN A 348 5.17 -33.73 -12.63
N SER A 349 6.12 -32.91 -12.22
CA SER A 349 7.43 -33.38 -11.76
C SER A 349 7.90 -32.60 -10.53
N PRO A 350 8.35 -33.28 -9.47
CA PRO A 350 8.90 -32.63 -8.30
C PRO A 350 10.26 -31.93 -8.56
N ASP A 351 10.94 -32.22 -9.69
CA ASP A 351 12.19 -31.59 -10.09
C ASP A 351 11.97 -30.27 -10.85
N VAL A 352 10.71 -29.89 -11.10
CA VAL A 352 10.36 -28.53 -11.51
C VAL A 352 9.97 -27.76 -10.26
N VAL A 353 10.80 -26.79 -9.88
CA VAL A 353 10.67 -26.04 -8.63
C VAL A 353 10.52 -24.54 -8.89
N SER A 354 9.86 -23.85 -7.99
CA SER A 354 9.88 -22.38 -7.98
C SER A 354 11.25 -21.86 -7.50
N SER A 355 11.56 -20.61 -7.82
CA SER A 355 12.80 -19.98 -7.32
C SER A 355 12.88 -19.93 -5.79
N LEU A 356 11.75 -19.83 -5.09
CA LEU A 356 11.74 -19.81 -3.62
C LEU A 356 11.95 -21.23 -3.05
N GLU A 357 11.45 -22.27 -3.70
CA GLU A 357 11.77 -23.67 -3.36
C GLU A 357 13.25 -23.96 -3.60
N PHE A 358 13.78 -23.51 -4.72
CA PHE A 358 15.23 -23.62 -5.01
C PHE A 358 16.07 -22.91 -3.95
N GLU A 359 15.65 -21.73 -3.51
CA GLU A 359 16.29 -21.00 -2.40
C GLU A 359 16.32 -21.85 -1.12
N ARG A 360 15.21 -22.54 -0.80
CA ARG A 360 15.13 -23.41 0.37
C ARG A 360 16.01 -24.66 0.24
N LEU A 361 16.13 -25.24 -0.94
CA LEU A 361 17.05 -26.35 -1.20
C LEU A 361 18.52 -25.95 -1.02
N MET A 362 18.89 -24.72 -1.38
CA MET A 362 20.24 -24.19 -1.23
C MET A 362 20.58 -23.73 0.20
N ASN A 363 19.58 -23.48 1.03
CA ASN A 363 19.73 -22.92 2.38
C ASN A 363 20.13 -24.00 3.39
N ALA A 364 21.13 -23.70 4.24
CA ALA A 364 21.61 -24.61 5.29
C ALA A 364 20.52 -25.03 6.30
N ALA A 365 19.49 -24.18 6.51
CA ALA A 365 18.31 -24.48 7.32
C ALA A 365 17.13 -25.01 6.49
N GLY A 366 17.34 -25.37 5.25
CA GLY A 366 16.33 -25.92 4.34
C GLY A 366 16.18 -27.45 4.46
N PRO A 367 15.28 -28.04 3.66
CA PRO A 367 14.92 -29.46 3.76
C PRO A 367 16.07 -30.41 3.50
N THR A 368 17.09 -29.99 2.74
CA THR A 368 18.28 -30.78 2.38
C THR A 368 19.54 -30.29 3.09
N SER A 369 19.41 -29.50 4.15
CA SER A 369 20.54 -28.93 4.91
C SER A 369 21.56 -28.21 4.01
N GLY A 370 21.08 -27.55 2.97
CA GLY A 370 21.85 -26.76 2.02
C GLY A 370 22.61 -27.59 0.95
N THR A 371 22.40 -28.89 0.87
CA THR A 371 22.89 -29.70 -0.25
C THR A 371 21.84 -29.68 -1.36
N LEU A 372 22.21 -29.24 -2.56
CA LEU A 372 21.29 -29.21 -3.68
C LEU A 372 21.04 -30.63 -4.18
N LEU A 373 19.84 -31.12 -3.93
CA LEU A 373 19.38 -32.45 -4.32
C LEU A 373 18.10 -32.35 -5.10
N ARG A 374 17.93 -33.23 -6.08
CA ARG A 374 16.68 -33.39 -6.81
C ARG A 374 15.59 -33.89 -5.87
N PRO A 375 14.42 -33.27 -5.83
CA PRO A 375 13.33 -33.74 -4.97
C PRO A 375 12.82 -35.14 -5.31
N SER A 376 12.97 -35.60 -6.57
CA SER A 376 12.49 -36.91 -7.03
C SER A 376 13.28 -38.10 -6.46
N ASP A 377 14.60 -38.01 -6.46
CA ASP A 377 15.49 -39.17 -6.20
C ASP A 377 16.62 -38.88 -5.21
N GLY A 378 16.77 -37.63 -4.76
CA GLY A 378 17.83 -37.22 -3.84
C GLY A 378 19.22 -37.18 -4.45
N THR A 379 19.37 -37.25 -5.76
CA THR A 379 20.66 -37.13 -6.44
C THR A 379 21.02 -35.67 -6.71
N HIS A 380 22.30 -35.39 -6.94
CA HIS A 380 22.75 -34.05 -7.30
C HIS A 380 22.47 -33.75 -8.78
N PRO A 381 21.77 -32.60 -9.12
CA PRO A 381 21.49 -32.23 -10.51
C PRO A 381 22.78 -31.81 -11.24
N LYS A 382 23.00 -32.34 -12.45
CA LYS A 382 24.13 -31.99 -13.33
C LYS A 382 23.76 -30.87 -14.33
N THR A 383 22.49 -30.74 -14.66
CA THR A 383 22.00 -29.72 -15.58
C THR A 383 20.76 -29.02 -15.00
N ILE A 384 20.85 -27.71 -14.83
CA ILE A 384 19.76 -26.89 -14.28
C ILE A 384 19.36 -25.83 -15.30
N VAL A 385 18.07 -25.70 -15.53
CA VAL A 385 17.50 -24.68 -16.42
C VAL A 385 16.65 -23.71 -15.61
N PHE A 386 17.00 -22.43 -15.63
CA PHE A 386 16.19 -21.34 -15.07
C PHE A 386 15.32 -20.73 -16.16
N VAL A 387 14.04 -20.62 -15.90
CA VAL A 387 13.05 -20.00 -16.80
C VAL A 387 12.60 -18.67 -16.21
N GLN A 388 12.96 -17.57 -16.88
CA GLN A 388 12.60 -16.21 -16.45
C GLN A 388 11.17 -15.82 -16.81
N CYS A 389 10.62 -14.87 -16.08
CA CYS A 389 9.34 -14.20 -16.36
C CYS A 389 8.11 -15.14 -16.35
N VAL A 390 8.15 -16.26 -15.60
CA VAL A 390 6.98 -17.17 -15.51
C VAL A 390 5.82 -16.46 -14.85
N GLY A 391 4.76 -16.20 -15.62
CA GLY A 391 3.59 -15.44 -15.21
C GLY A 391 3.79 -13.93 -15.11
N SER A 392 4.97 -13.38 -15.46
CA SER A 392 5.24 -11.94 -15.54
C SER A 392 5.30 -11.48 -16.99
N ARG A 393 4.95 -10.20 -17.24
CA ARG A 393 5.00 -9.57 -18.59
C ARG A 393 4.11 -10.30 -19.60
N CYS A 394 3.01 -10.85 -19.10
CA CYS A 394 2.02 -11.58 -19.87
C CYS A 394 0.84 -10.65 -20.15
N ASP A 395 0.97 -9.76 -21.15
CA ASP A 395 -0.12 -8.88 -21.55
C ASP A 395 -1.20 -9.67 -22.30
N GLY A 396 -2.46 -9.47 -21.94
CA GLY A 396 -3.60 -10.17 -22.53
C GLY A 396 -3.73 -11.66 -22.16
N VAL A 397 -2.90 -12.20 -21.26
CA VAL A 397 -2.96 -13.59 -20.80
C VAL A 397 -3.58 -13.65 -19.40
N GLU A 398 -4.77 -14.23 -19.29
CA GLU A 398 -5.57 -14.25 -18.06
C GLU A 398 -4.83 -14.88 -16.85
N LYS A 399 -4.03 -15.94 -17.09
CA LYS A 399 -3.28 -16.62 -16.02
C LYS A 399 -2.02 -15.87 -15.55
N GLY A 400 -1.56 -14.84 -16.29
CA GLY A 400 -0.35 -14.07 -16.00
C GLY A 400 -0.62 -12.65 -15.52
N LYS A 401 0.47 -11.90 -15.31
CA LYS A 401 0.47 -10.48 -14.91
C LYS A 401 1.15 -9.63 -15.98
N PRO A 402 0.60 -8.44 -16.31
CA PRO A 402 1.17 -7.60 -17.37
C PRO A 402 2.48 -6.94 -16.97
N TYR A 403 2.77 -6.81 -15.69
CA TYR A 403 3.95 -6.12 -15.17
C TYR A 403 5.17 -7.05 -15.00
N CYS A 404 6.34 -6.43 -14.86
CA CYS A 404 7.58 -7.08 -14.48
C CYS A 404 7.69 -7.21 -12.94
N SER A 405 8.02 -8.40 -12.45
CA SER A 405 8.26 -8.66 -11.02
C SER A 405 9.56 -8.07 -10.48
N LYS A 406 10.38 -7.42 -11.33
CA LYS A 406 11.56 -6.62 -11.03
C LYS A 406 12.77 -7.38 -10.45
N ILE A 407 12.56 -8.30 -9.51
CA ILE A 407 13.65 -8.94 -8.74
C ILE A 407 14.11 -10.28 -9.33
N CYS A 408 13.36 -10.89 -10.26
CA CYS A 408 13.63 -12.24 -10.75
C CYS A 408 14.99 -12.37 -11.48
N CYS A 409 15.39 -11.41 -12.29
CA CYS A 409 16.70 -11.44 -12.96
C CYS A 409 17.85 -11.47 -11.95
N MET A 410 17.75 -10.74 -10.85
CA MET A 410 18.78 -10.63 -9.84
C MET A 410 18.86 -11.86 -8.94
N TYR A 411 17.71 -12.37 -8.45
CA TYR A 411 17.77 -13.59 -7.63
C TYR A 411 18.16 -14.82 -8.45
N THR A 412 17.81 -14.87 -9.75
CA THR A 412 18.28 -15.95 -10.63
C THR A 412 19.79 -15.88 -10.84
N ALA A 413 20.36 -14.70 -11.10
CA ALA A 413 21.81 -14.53 -11.17
C ALA A 413 22.49 -15.02 -9.88
N LYS A 414 21.93 -14.64 -8.71
CA LYS A 414 22.40 -15.11 -7.40
C LYS A 414 22.34 -16.64 -7.29
N HIS A 415 21.22 -17.27 -7.60
CA HIS A 415 21.06 -18.73 -7.53
C HIS A 415 22.03 -19.46 -8.44
N ALA A 416 22.17 -18.99 -9.68
CA ALA A 416 23.08 -19.55 -10.67
C ALA A 416 24.54 -19.47 -10.22
N MET A 417 24.97 -18.31 -9.68
CA MET A 417 26.32 -18.12 -9.14
C MET A 417 26.60 -19.05 -7.94
N LEU A 418 25.69 -19.05 -6.95
CA LEU A 418 25.86 -19.93 -5.77
C LEU A 418 25.86 -21.42 -6.14
N CYS A 419 25.10 -21.81 -7.15
CA CYS A 419 25.10 -23.15 -7.67
C CYS A 419 26.48 -23.50 -8.29
N ARG A 420 26.97 -22.65 -9.19
CA ARG A 420 28.26 -22.84 -9.86
C ARG A 420 29.47 -22.76 -8.89
N GLU A 421 29.39 -21.89 -7.89
CA GLU A 421 30.40 -21.80 -6.84
C GLU A 421 30.51 -23.09 -6.04
N LYS A 422 29.36 -23.64 -5.62
CA LYS A 422 29.29 -24.82 -4.78
C LYS A 422 29.45 -26.12 -5.57
N TYR A 423 29.00 -26.13 -6.82
CA TYR A 423 28.98 -27.29 -7.71
C TYR A 423 29.50 -26.92 -9.12
N PRO A 424 30.84 -26.85 -9.28
CA PRO A 424 31.46 -26.44 -10.56
C PRO A 424 31.12 -27.35 -11.75
N ASP A 425 30.76 -28.61 -11.49
CA ASP A 425 30.40 -29.61 -12.51
C ASP A 425 28.94 -29.52 -12.96
N THR A 426 28.15 -28.60 -12.42
CA THR A 426 26.73 -28.40 -12.81
C THR A 426 26.63 -27.37 -13.91
N ASP A 427 26.04 -27.74 -15.05
CA ASP A 427 25.72 -26.82 -16.13
C ASP A 427 24.47 -26.03 -15.80
N VAL A 428 24.54 -24.70 -15.89
CA VAL A 428 23.45 -23.80 -15.55
C VAL A 428 23.07 -22.95 -16.74
N TYR A 429 21.83 -23.08 -17.17
CA TYR A 429 21.23 -22.33 -18.29
C TYR A 429 20.15 -21.37 -17.76
N VAL A 430 20.12 -20.14 -18.26
CA VAL A 430 19.10 -19.12 -17.93
C VAL A 430 18.46 -18.63 -19.22
N PHE A 431 17.19 -18.97 -19.42
CA PHE A 431 16.39 -18.43 -20.53
C PHE A 431 15.73 -17.12 -20.14
N TYR A 432 15.94 -16.05 -20.92
CA TYR A 432 15.47 -14.70 -20.62
C TYR A 432 14.96 -13.95 -21.85
N ILE A 433 14.02 -13.03 -21.64
CA ILE A 433 13.52 -12.10 -22.65
C ILE A 433 14.47 -10.89 -22.76
N ASP A 434 14.70 -10.24 -21.62
CA ASP A 434 15.74 -9.23 -21.36
C ASP A 434 16.17 -9.34 -19.90
N VAL A 435 17.41 -8.96 -19.58
CA VAL A 435 17.90 -8.91 -18.21
C VAL A 435 17.68 -7.50 -17.66
N ARG A 436 17.02 -7.39 -16.51
CA ARG A 436 16.74 -6.13 -15.83
C ARG A 436 17.55 -6.02 -14.55
N THR A 437 18.43 -5.04 -14.53
CA THR A 437 19.38 -4.76 -13.44
C THR A 437 19.18 -3.35 -12.89
N PRO A 438 17.99 -3.03 -12.29
CA PRO A 438 17.61 -1.66 -11.98
C PRO A 438 18.18 -1.15 -10.64
N GLY A 439 19.45 -1.39 -10.36
CA GLY A 439 20.10 -0.99 -9.12
C GLY A 439 21.60 -0.78 -9.23
N LYS A 440 22.19 -0.16 -8.21
CA LYS A 440 23.63 0.04 -8.13
C LYS A 440 24.36 -1.30 -8.00
N ASN A 441 25.36 -1.55 -8.85
CA ASN A 441 26.15 -2.79 -8.94
C ASN A 441 25.34 -4.01 -9.41
N PHE A 442 24.12 -3.84 -9.94
CA PHE A 442 23.29 -4.97 -10.38
C PHE A 442 23.76 -5.49 -11.75
N ASP A 443 24.19 -4.60 -12.65
CA ASP A 443 24.72 -5.00 -13.94
C ASP A 443 26.06 -5.75 -13.79
N GLU A 444 26.93 -5.25 -12.94
CA GLU A 444 28.20 -5.90 -12.60
C GLU A 444 27.96 -7.28 -11.95
N PHE A 445 26.93 -7.39 -11.12
CA PHE A 445 26.55 -8.67 -10.51
C PHE A 445 26.08 -9.67 -11.56
N TYR A 446 25.27 -9.24 -12.52
CA TYR A 446 24.84 -10.07 -13.65
C TYR A 446 26.02 -10.50 -14.53
N ARG A 447 26.92 -9.54 -14.90
CA ARG A 447 28.13 -9.87 -15.68
C ARG A 447 29.01 -10.89 -14.96
N ARG A 448 29.13 -10.78 -13.66
CA ARG A 448 29.89 -11.73 -12.84
C ARG A 448 29.34 -13.15 -12.96
N ALA A 449 28.03 -13.34 -13.02
CA ALA A 449 27.41 -14.64 -13.23
C ALA A 449 27.82 -15.27 -14.58
N VAL A 450 27.92 -14.45 -15.63
CA VAL A 450 28.31 -14.90 -16.97
C VAL A 450 29.83 -15.14 -17.06
N GLU A 451 30.62 -14.10 -16.73
CA GLU A 451 32.06 -14.05 -17.01
C GLU A 451 32.91 -14.90 -16.03
N GLN A 452 32.53 -14.89 -14.74
CA GLN A 452 33.34 -15.58 -13.71
C GLN A 452 32.81 -16.97 -13.37
N TYR A 453 31.47 -17.13 -13.38
CA TYR A 453 30.83 -18.39 -12.99
C TYR A 453 30.42 -19.25 -14.20
N GLY A 454 30.53 -18.73 -15.43
CA GLY A 454 30.24 -19.47 -16.66
C GLY A 454 28.78 -19.90 -16.80
N VAL A 455 27.85 -19.07 -16.31
CA VAL A 455 26.41 -19.31 -16.46
C VAL A 455 25.99 -19.03 -17.91
N HIS A 456 25.29 -19.96 -18.53
CA HIS A 456 24.82 -19.84 -19.90
C HIS A 456 23.52 -19.02 -19.99
N TYR A 457 23.62 -17.75 -20.32
CA TYR A 457 22.47 -16.90 -20.56
C TYR A 457 22.03 -16.97 -22.02
N ILE A 458 20.82 -17.46 -22.27
CA ILE A 458 20.25 -17.64 -23.61
C ILE A 458 19.04 -16.69 -23.78
N LYS A 459 19.16 -15.75 -24.70
CA LYS A 459 18.05 -14.86 -25.05
C LYS A 459 17.01 -15.63 -25.84
N GLY A 460 15.90 -15.96 -25.16
CA GLY A 460 14.86 -16.77 -25.76
C GLY A 460 13.78 -17.16 -24.76
N MET A 461 12.93 -18.05 -25.18
CA MET A 461 11.80 -18.53 -24.36
C MET A 461 11.77 -20.06 -24.33
N VAL A 462 11.47 -20.59 -23.16
CA VAL A 462 11.10 -21.99 -22.99
C VAL A 462 9.63 -22.12 -23.37
N GLY A 463 9.36 -22.93 -24.38
CA GLY A 463 8.00 -23.19 -24.84
C GLY A 463 7.34 -24.35 -24.10
N LYS A 464 8.12 -25.36 -23.71
CA LYS A 464 7.59 -26.56 -23.03
C LYS A 464 8.66 -27.27 -22.22
N VAL A 465 8.26 -27.85 -21.09
CA VAL A 465 9.02 -28.80 -20.28
C VAL A 465 8.21 -30.10 -20.22
N THR A 466 8.87 -31.24 -20.54
CA THR A 466 8.21 -32.54 -20.53
C THR A 466 9.03 -33.53 -19.70
N PRO A 467 8.49 -34.11 -18.63
CA PRO A 467 9.17 -35.18 -17.88
C PRO A 467 9.23 -36.46 -18.73
N GLU A 468 10.46 -36.97 -18.95
CA GLU A 468 10.66 -38.19 -19.73
C GLU A 468 12.00 -38.87 -19.33
N GLY A 469 11.95 -40.17 -19.05
CA GLY A 469 13.16 -40.97 -18.78
C GLY A 469 13.96 -40.53 -17.56
N GLY A 470 13.30 -39.96 -16.52
CA GLY A 470 13.98 -39.43 -15.33
C GLY A 470 14.68 -38.09 -15.52
N LYS A 471 14.48 -37.46 -16.68
CA LYS A 471 14.94 -36.12 -17.03
C LYS A 471 13.76 -35.20 -17.37
N LEU A 472 14.06 -33.91 -17.48
CA LEU A 472 13.14 -32.88 -17.93
C LEU A 472 13.57 -32.40 -19.31
N LYS A 473 12.84 -32.77 -20.36
CA LYS A 473 13.09 -32.28 -21.70
C LYS A 473 12.60 -30.86 -21.86
N VAL A 474 13.50 -29.90 -21.91
CA VAL A 474 13.24 -28.49 -22.08
C VAL A 474 13.33 -28.14 -23.57
N GLN A 475 12.21 -27.72 -24.15
CA GLN A 475 12.14 -27.20 -25.51
C GLN A 475 12.15 -25.68 -25.47
N ALA A 476 13.12 -25.04 -26.09
CA ALA A 476 13.31 -23.61 -26.05
C ALA A 476 13.78 -23.04 -27.39
N SER A 477 13.62 -21.73 -27.58
CA SER A 477 14.16 -21.00 -28.73
C SER A 477 15.34 -20.15 -28.31
N ASP A 478 16.43 -20.17 -29.07
CA ASP A 478 17.49 -19.19 -29.02
C ASP A 478 17.26 -18.15 -30.09
N LEU A 479 16.92 -16.94 -29.68
CA LEU A 479 16.57 -15.84 -30.59
C LEU A 479 17.80 -15.17 -31.23
N LEU A 480 18.98 -15.32 -30.64
CA LEU A 480 20.21 -14.75 -31.19
C LEU A 480 20.80 -15.63 -32.28
N GLU A 481 20.78 -16.95 -32.08
CA GLU A 481 21.26 -17.92 -33.05
C GLU A 481 20.16 -18.44 -33.98
N ASN A 482 18.92 -18.00 -33.77
CA ASN A 482 17.72 -18.38 -34.54
C ASN A 482 17.57 -19.90 -34.69
N ARG A 483 17.71 -20.63 -33.58
CA ARG A 483 17.61 -22.09 -33.54
C ARG A 483 16.72 -22.58 -32.41
N GLN A 484 16.16 -23.78 -32.59
CA GLN A 484 15.48 -24.50 -31.51
C GLN A 484 16.52 -25.25 -30.67
N LEU A 485 16.30 -25.23 -29.36
CA LEU A 485 17.14 -25.92 -28.39
C LEU A 485 16.36 -27.01 -27.68
N HIS A 486 17.01 -28.14 -27.46
CA HIS A 486 16.52 -29.24 -26.64
C HIS A 486 17.56 -29.55 -25.57
N ILE A 487 17.19 -29.37 -24.31
CA ILE A 487 18.09 -29.59 -23.16
C ILE A 487 17.48 -30.66 -22.27
N ASP A 488 18.22 -31.71 -21.97
CA ASP A 488 17.86 -32.74 -21.01
C ASP A 488 18.29 -32.29 -19.61
N ALA A 489 17.43 -31.57 -18.92
CA ALA A 489 17.69 -31.02 -17.60
C ALA A 489 17.40 -32.03 -16.48
N ASP A 490 18.14 -31.93 -15.39
CA ASP A 490 17.88 -32.65 -14.14
C ASP A 490 16.91 -31.86 -13.25
N MET A 491 16.93 -30.54 -13.34
CA MET A 491 16.08 -29.65 -12.59
C MET A 491 15.69 -28.42 -13.43
N VAL A 492 14.46 -27.97 -13.29
CA VAL A 492 13.98 -26.72 -13.88
C VAL A 492 13.51 -25.78 -12.77
N VAL A 493 13.98 -24.54 -12.80
CA VAL A 493 13.67 -23.52 -11.80
C VAL A 493 12.85 -22.40 -12.42
N LEU A 494 11.64 -22.19 -11.94
CA LEU A 494 10.70 -21.23 -12.48
C LEU A 494 10.77 -19.91 -11.71
N ALA A 495 11.15 -18.84 -12.40
CA ALA A 495 11.14 -17.48 -11.85
C ALA A 495 9.72 -16.91 -11.86
N ALA A 496 8.96 -17.24 -10.82
CA ALA A 496 7.56 -16.92 -10.65
C ALA A 496 7.29 -15.42 -10.54
N ALA A 497 6.19 -14.96 -11.13
CA ALA A 497 5.67 -13.61 -10.92
C ALA A 497 5.34 -13.34 -9.46
N ILE A 498 5.39 -12.07 -9.08
CA ILE A 498 5.02 -11.60 -7.75
C ILE A 498 3.61 -11.03 -7.79
N GLU A 499 2.75 -11.47 -6.88
CA GLU A 499 1.41 -10.92 -6.64
C GLU A 499 1.33 -10.29 -5.25
N PRO A 500 0.45 -9.30 -5.02
CA PRO A 500 0.14 -8.84 -3.67
C PRO A 500 -0.30 -9.99 -2.77
N ASP A 501 -0.06 -9.87 -1.48
CA ASP A 501 -0.57 -10.85 -0.52
C ASP A 501 -2.11 -10.90 -0.56
N LYS A 502 -2.69 -12.10 -0.43
CA LYS A 502 -4.15 -12.30 -0.50
C LYS A 502 -4.92 -11.49 0.56
N SER A 503 -4.28 -11.14 1.68
CA SER A 503 -4.87 -10.30 2.73
C SER A 503 -4.89 -8.80 2.36
N ALA A 504 -4.24 -8.38 1.29
CA ALA A 504 -4.15 -6.97 0.91
C ALA A 504 -5.53 -6.38 0.51
N ARG A 505 -6.33 -7.11 -0.28
CA ARG A 505 -7.65 -6.62 -0.72
C ARG A 505 -8.67 -6.47 0.43
N PRO A 506 -8.88 -7.47 1.31
CA PRO A 506 -9.71 -7.28 2.50
C PRO A 506 -9.24 -6.13 3.39
N LEU A 507 -7.93 -6.00 3.58
CA LEU A 507 -7.34 -4.92 4.36
C LEU A 507 -7.59 -3.55 3.70
N ALA A 508 -7.42 -3.43 2.39
CA ALA A 508 -7.69 -2.20 1.65
C ALA A 508 -9.15 -1.74 1.82
N THR A 509 -10.09 -2.69 1.81
CA THR A 509 -11.51 -2.40 2.09
C THR A 509 -11.72 -1.86 3.50
N MET A 510 -11.09 -2.48 4.53
CA MET A 510 -11.18 -2.00 5.92
C MET A 510 -10.56 -0.62 6.10
N LEU A 511 -9.46 -0.33 5.39
CA LEU A 511 -8.76 0.96 5.44
C LEU A 511 -9.36 2.02 4.50
N THR A 512 -10.39 1.68 3.72
CA THR A 512 -10.90 2.53 2.61
C THR A 512 -9.78 3.02 1.70
N ALA A 513 -8.75 2.17 1.50
CA ALA A 513 -7.58 2.48 0.68
C ALA A 513 -7.77 1.99 -0.76
N SER A 514 -7.32 2.80 -1.71
CA SER A 514 -7.39 2.45 -3.13
C SER A 514 -6.36 1.39 -3.51
N MET A 515 -6.74 0.55 -4.48
CA MET A 515 -5.86 -0.44 -5.10
C MET A 515 -5.81 -0.22 -6.61
N ASP A 516 -4.71 -0.60 -7.24
CA ASP A 516 -4.59 -0.60 -8.69
C ASP A 516 -5.28 -1.83 -9.33
N THR A 517 -5.23 -1.91 -10.65
CA THR A 517 -5.80 -3.01 -11.43
C THR A 517 -5.12 -4.37 -11.17
N ASN A 518 -3.97 -4.38 -10.52
CA ASN A 518 -3.17 -5.56 -10.19
C ASN A 518 -3.22 -5.92 -8.71
N ASP A 519 -4.11 -5.32 -7.94
CA ASP A 519 -4.30 -5.52 -6.50
C ASP A 519 -3.14 -5.05 -5.60
N PHE A 520 -2.31 -4.13 -6.08
CA PHE A 520 -1.38 -3.39 -5.23
C PHE A 520 -2.06 -2.15 -4.64
N PHE A 521 -1.68 -1.78 -3.42
CA PHE A 521 -2.11 -0.51 -2.85
C PHE A 521 -1.60 0.67 -3.70
N THR A 522 -2.50 1.62 -4.00
CA THR A 522 -2.16 2.80 -4.80
C THR A 522 -1.68 3.93 -3.90
N GLU A 523 -0.57 4.54 -4.28
CA GLU A 523 -0.06 5.74 -3.65
C GLU A 523 -0.86 7.00 -4.05
N ALA A 524 -0.86 8.01 -3.19
CA ALA A 524 -1.56 9.27 -3.44
C ALA A 524 -1.00 10.03 -4.66
N HIS A 525 0.30 9.91 -4.93
CA HIS A 525 0.95 10.41 -6.15
C HIS A 525 2.31 9.75 -6.34
N PRO A 526 2.59 9.13 -7.51
CA PRO A 526 3.79 8.29 -7.71
C PRO A 526 5.12 9.04 -7.56
N LYS A 527 5.15 10.36 -7.77
CA LYS A 527 6.38 11.17 -7.68
C LYS A 527 6.43 12.06 -6.44
N LEU A 528 5.29 12.58 -5.97
CA LEU A 528 5.25 13.60 -4.92
C LEU A 528 4.85 13.03 -3.55
N ARG A 529 4.08 11.93 -3.53
CA ARG A 529 3.57 11.29 -2.32
C ARG A 529 3.61 9.76 -2.46
N PRO A 530 4.82 9.17 -2.66
CA PRO A 530 4.95 7.76 -3.05
C PRO A 530 4.74 6.77 -1.91
N VAL A 531 4.73 7.22 -0.66
CA VAL A 531 4.55 6.38 0.54
C VAL A 531 3.23 6.66 1.28
N GLU A 532 2.43 7.58 0.78
CA GLU A 532 1.12 7.92 1.34
C GLU A 532 0.03 7.31 0.46
N SER A 533 -0.97 6.69 1.04
CA SER A 533 -2.17 6.31 0.29
C SER A 533 -3.07 7.52 0.03
N PRO A 534 -4.07 7.45 -0.86
CA PRO A 534 -5.09 8.50 -0.99
C PRO A 534 -5.89 8.71 0.31
N THR A 535 -5.98 7.69 1.16
CA THR A 535 -6.64 7.76 2.47
C THR A 535 -5.68 8.39 3.49
N ALA A 536 -6.08 9.52 4.06
CA ALA A 536 -5.27 10.27 5.01
C ALA A 536 -4.92 9.42 6.26
N GLY A 537 -3.66 9.44 6.68
CA GLY A 537 -3.17 8.68 7.83
C GLY A 537 -2.83 7.22 7.56
N VAL A 538 -3.06 6.73 6.32
CA VAL A 538 -2.67 5.39 5.88
C VAL A 538 -1.46 5.49 4.96
N PHE A 539 -0.37 4.81 5.33
CA PHE A 539 0.92 4.83 4.64
C PHE A 539 1.26 3.45 4.07
N LEU A 540 2.15 3.42 3.08
CA LEU A 540 2.51 2.22 2.33
C LEU A 540 4.00 1.92 2.48
N SER A 541 4.34 0.67 2.80
CA SER A 541 5.71 0.23 2.98
C SER A 541 5.97 -1.12 2.32
N GLY A 542 6.99 -1.17 1.44
CA GLY A 542 7.44 -2.39 0.79
C GLY A 542 6.57 -2.87 -0.36
N MET A 543 6.56 -4.17 -0.58
CA MET A 543 5.96 -4.80 -1.78
C MET A 543 4.43 -4.76 -1.83
N CYS A 544 3.75 -4.31 -0.79
CA CYS A 544 2.29 -4.09 -0.86
C CYS A 544 1.90 -3.04 -1.90
N GLN A 545 2.80 -2.11 -2.23
CA GLN A 545 2.60 -1.05 -3.22
C GLN A 545 3.10 -1.42 -4.63
N GLY A 546 3.98 -2.41 -4.73
CA GLY A 546 4.53 -2.89 -6.01
C GLY A 546 5.84 -3.64 -5.83
N PRO A 547 6.31 -4.38 -6.86
CA PRO A 547 7.55 -5.15 -6.81
C PRO A 547 8.77 -4.29 -6.48
N LYS A 548 9.55 -4.69 -5.46
CA LYS A 548 10.76 -4.02 -4.95
C LYS A 548 11.78 -5.03 -4.47
N ASP A 549 13.04 -4.66 -4.49
CA ASP A 549 14.11 -5.40 -3.80
C ASP A 549 14.19 -5.01 -2.30
N ILE A 550 15.12 -5.62 -1.57
CA ILE A 550 15.31 -5.36 -0.14
C ILE A 550 15.80 -3.92 0.12
N PRO A 551 16.83 -3.39 -0.57
CA PRO A 551 17.27 -2.00 -0.42
C PRO A 551 16.15 -0.97 -0.67
N GLU A 552 15.39 -1.13 -1.72
CA GLU A 552 14.25 -0.25 -2.03
C GLU A 552 13.14 -0.37 -0.98
N THR A 553 12.89 -1.59 -0.50
CA THR A 553 11.91 -1.85 0.55
C THR A 553 12.29 -1.13 1.84
N VAL A 554 13.56 -1.21 2.25
CA VAL A 554 14.08 -0.53 3.45
C VAL A 554 14.02 0.99 3.28
N ALA A 555 14.44 1.51 2.12
CA ALA A 555 14.36 2.95 1.83
C ALA A 555 12.91 3.47 1.89
N GLN A 556 11.96 2.73 1.32
CA GLN A 556 10.54 3.09 1.37
C GLN A 556 9.97 2.98 2.79
N ALA A 557 10.41 1.99 3.57
CA ALA A 557 10.01 1.81 4.96
C ALA A 557 10.40 3.03 5.80
N SER A 558 11.64 3.49 5.70
CA SER A 558 12.13 4.70 6.36
C SER A 558 11.41 5.97 5.89
N ALA A 559 11.09 6.05 4.59
CA ALA A 559 10.30 7.16 4.06
C ALA A 559 8.86 7.18 4.62
N ALA A 560 8.22 6.01 4.75
CA ALA A 560 6.90 5.88 5.36
C ALA A 560 6.96 6.24 6.86
N ALA A 561 7.96 5.74 7.59
CA ALA A 561 8.20 6.08 8.98
C ALA A 561 8.36 7.60 9.18
N ALA A 562 9.16 8.27 8.36
CA ALA A 562 9.34 9.72 8.42
C ALA A 562 8.01 10.49 8.25
N LYS A 563 7.11 10.01 7.39
CA LYS A 563 5.77 10.59 7.22
C LYS A 563 4.86 10.35 8.42
N VAL A 564 4.90 9.15 8.99
CA VAL A 564 4.19 8.80 10.22
C VAL A 564 4.67 9.68 11.37
N ILE A 565 5.98 9.79 11.57
CA ILE A 565 6.60 10.64 12.61
C ILE A 565 6.14 12.09 12.45
N GLY A 566 6.19 12.63 11.21
CA GLY A 566 5.74 13.99 10.92
C GLY A 566 4.24 14.22 11.20
N LEU A 567 3.41 13.16 11.19
CA LEU A 567 2.02 13.21 11.61
C LEU A 567 1.93 13.15 13.14
N LEU A 568 2.60 12.18 13.78
CA LEU A 568 2.54 11.94 15.21
C LEU A 568 3.18 13.07 16.04
N CYS A 569 4.12 13.82 15.49
CA CYS A 569 4.70 15.01 16.16
C CYS A 569 3.67 16.13 16.39
N LYS A 570 2.56 16.16 15.64
CA LYS A 570 1.54 17.19 15.80
C LYS A 570 0.62 16.86 16.97
N ASP A 571 0.32 17.83 17.82
CA ASP A 571 -0.62 17.65 18.92
C ASP A 571 -2.06 17.55 18.42
N SER A 572 -2.37 18.24 17.32
CA SER A 572 -3.66 18.18 16.66
C SER A 572 -3.54 18.31 15.15
N LEU A 573 -4.51 17.79 14.44
CA LEU A 573 -4.69 17.95 12.99
C LEU A 573 -5.80 18.93 12.71
N THR A 574 -5.55 19.82 11.75
CA THR A 574 -6.57 20.72 11.23
C THR A 574 -7.53 19.92 10.34
N CYS A 575 -8.82 19.91 10.71
CA CYS A 575 -9.85 19.25 9.94
C CYS A 575 -10.33 20.16 8.80
N ASN A 576 -10.58 19.60 7.61
CA ASN A 576 -11.18 20.36 6.53
C ASN A 576 -12.60 20.81 6.94
N PRO A 577 -12.92 22.11 6.93
CA PRO A 577 -14.23 22.58 7.31
C PRO A 577 -15.32 22.37 6.23
N CYS A 578 -14.95 21.91 5.03
CA CYS A 578 -15.90 21.56 3.97
C CYS A 578 -16.60 20.23 4.29
N VAL A 579 -17.40 20.22 5.35
CA VAL A 579 -18.09 19.03 5.88
C VAL A 579 -19.60 19.16 5.66
N ALA A 580 -20.28 18.02 5.70
CA ALA A 580 -21.73 17.98 5.65
C ALA A 580 -22.34 18.73 6.85
N GLN A 581 -23.42 19.45 6.61
CA GLN A 581 -24.15 20.18 7.64
C GLN A 581 -25.65 19.99 7.43
N PRO A 582 -26.38 19.43 8.41
CA PRO A 582 -27.82 19.33 8.35
C PRO A 582 -28.48 20.65 8.72
N ASP A 583 -29.52 21.03 7.98
CA ASP A 583 -30.53 21.99 8.46
C ASP A 583 -31.48 21.23 9.39
N GLU A 584 -31.34 21.47 10.68
CA GLU A 584 -32.12 20.79 11.71
C GLU A 584 -33.64 21.06 11.59
N MET A 585 -34.03 22.20 11.03
CA MET A 585 -35.46 22.54 10.83
C MET A 585 -36.06 21.68 9.71
N MET A 586 -35.31 21.39 8.67
CA MET A 586 -35.74 20.57 7.53
C MET A 586 -35.50 19.07 7.76
N CYS A 587 -34.65 18.69 8.70
CA CYS A 587 -34.30 17.28 8.96
C CYS A 587 -35.49 16.53 9.58
N ASN A 588 -35.90 15.43 8.96
CA ASN A 588 -36.98 14.55 9.43
C ASN A 588 -36.51 13.27 10.13
N GLY A 589 -35.19 13.09 10.38
CA GLY A 589 -34.63 11.95 11.11
C GLY A 589 -34.74 10.59 10.41
N CYS A 590 -34.84 10.55 9.09
CA CYS A 590 -35.10 9.33 8.29
C CYS A 590 -33.94 8.35 8.19
N SER A 591 -32.77 8.69 8.65
CA SER A 591 -31.53 7.86 8.65
C SER A 591 -30.92 7.52 7.27
N ASN A 592 -31.40 8.08 6.17
CA ASN A 592 -30.85 7.79 4.85
C ASN A 592 -29.39 8.27 4.71
N CYS A 593 -29.07 9.46 5.25
CA CYS A 593 -27.71 10.01 5.19
C CYS A 593 -26.68 9.17 5.99
N GLU A 594 -27.08 8.55 7.10
CA GLU A 594 -26.23 7.64 7.88
C GLU A 594 -25.90 6.38 7.09
N LYS A 595 -26.91 5.74 6.46
CA LYS A 595 -26.77 4.49 5.71
C LYS A 595 -25.80 4.59 4.53
N VAL A 596 -25.72 5.78 3.91
CA VAL A 596 -24.83 6.01 2.73
C VAL A 596 -23.48 6.59 3.12
N CYS A 597 -23.24 6.92 4.38
CA CYS A 597 -21.99 7.52 4.81
C CYS A 597 -20.89 6.44 4.92
N PRO A 598 -19.90 6.41 4.01
CA PRO A 598 -18.86 5.37 4.05
C PRO A 598 -17.88 5.55 5.22
N TYR A 599 -17.92 6.71 5.89
CA TYR A 599 -17.00 7.06 6.98
C TYR A 599 -17.65 6.98 8.37
N GLY A 600 -18.96 6.65 8.46
CA GLY A 600 -19.67 6.64 9.75
C GLY A 600 -19.70 7.99 10.45
N ALA A 601 -19.66 9.09 9.70
CA ALA A 601 -19.57 10.44 10.23
C ALA A 601 -20.90 11.01 10.73
N ILE A 602 -22.01 10.31 10.57
CA ILE A 602 -23.37 10.81 10.85
C ILE A 602 -24.01 9.96 11.94
N THR A 603 -24.48 10.63 12.97
CA THR A 603 -25.27 10.07 14.08
C THR A 603 -26.56 10.85 14.22
N TYR A 604 -27.39 10.49 15.19
CA TYR A 604 -28.65 11.16 15.48
C TYR A 604 -28.74 11.55 16.93
N ILE A 605 -29.32 12.73 17.17
CA ILE A 605 -29.65 13.22 18.49
C ILE A 605 -31.12 13.62 18.55
N ASP A 606 -31.74 13.43 19.71
CA ASP A 606 -33.03 13.99 20.00
C ASP A 606 -32.86 15.41 20.50
N LYS A 607 -33.52 16.37 19.85
CA LYS A 607 -33.41 17.81 20.13
C LYS A 607 -34.77 18.44 20.30
N GLU A 608 -34.84 19.38 21.23
CA GLU A 608 -36.07 20.14 21.51
C GLU A 608 -36.24 21.26 20.50
N PHE A 609 -37.44 21.38 19.95
CA PHE A 609 -37.85 22.44 19.07
C PHE A 609 -39.10 23.13 19.63
N ARG A 610 -39.21 24.44 19.44
CA ARG A 610 -40.44 25.19 19.76
C ARG A 610 -41.54 24.89 18.75
N GLY A 611 -42.60 24.26 19.20
CA GLY A 611 -43.78 23.98 18.43
C GLY A 611 -44.80 25.13 18.48
N PRO A 612 -45.92 24.99 17.76
CA PRO A 612 -47.06 25.92 17.85
C PRO A 612 -47.55 26.05 19.31
N ASN A 613 -48.08 27.21 19.67
CA ASN A 613 -48.62 27.47 21.01
C ASN A 613 -47.63 27.28 22.16
N ARG A 614 -46.32 27.50 21.95
CA ARG A 614 -45.24 27.34 22.95
C ARG A 614 -45.07 25.90 23.45
N THR A 615 -45.55 24.90 22.71
CA THR A 615 -45.27 23.49 23.03
C THR A 615 -43.83 23.12 22.72
N THR A 616 -43.25 22.18 23.47
CA THR A 616 -41.95 21.57 23.18
C THR A 616 -42.18 20.33 22.35
N LEU A 617 -41.49 20.21 21.19
CA LEU A 617 -41.50 19.06 20.32
C LEU A 617 -40.10 18.43 20.32
N MET A 618 -40.00 17.15 20.71
CA MET A 618 -38.78 16.37 20.55
C MET A 618 -38.71 15.86 19.11
N ARG A 619 -37.62 16.16 18.43
CA ARG A 619 -37.38 15.66 17.06
C ARG A 619 -36.00 15.05 16.98
N ARG A 620 -35.91 13.88 16.34
CA ARG A 620 -34.66 13.26 15.99
C ARG A 620 -34.06 13.96 14.78
N VAL A 621 -32.82 14.45 14.90
CA VAL A 621 -32.11 15.14 13.83
C VAL A 621 -30.72 14.54 13.62
N ALA A 622 -30.20 14.62 12.38
CA ALA A 622 -28.86 14.19 12.06
C ALA A 622 -27.81 15.12 12.69
N GLN A 623 -26.75 14.54 13.23
CA GLN A 623 -25.56 15.23 13.69
C GLN A 623 -24.36 14.70 12.92
N VAL A 624 -23.54 15.61 12.40
CA VAL A 624 -22.31 15.26 11.65
C VAL A 624 -21.10 15.49 12.55
N ASN A 625 -20.24 14.48 12.66
CA ASN A 625 -18.93 14.63 13.27
C ASN A 625 -17.96 15.25 12.24
N PRO A 626 -17.53 16.51 12.41
CA PRO A 626 -16.70 17.21 11.43
C PRO A 626 -15.28 16.62 11.33
N ALA A 627 -14.80 15.91 12.36
CA ALA A 627 -13.47 15.27 12.33
C ALA A 627 -13.45 14.00 11.48
N VAL A 628 -14.59 13.32 11.35
CA VAL A 628 -14.75 12.09 10.56
C VAL A 628 -15.21 12.37 9.14
N CYS A 629 -16.00 13.44 8.94
CA CYS A 629 -16.58 13.78 7.65
C CYS A 629 -15.50 14.15 6.62
N GLN A 630 -15.46 13.43 5.50
CA GLN A 630 -14.52 13.68 4.39
C GLN A 630 -15.10 14.58 3.29
N GLY A 631 -16.28 15.17 3.49
CA GLY A 631 -16.88 16.09 2.52
C GLY A 631 -17.26 15.44 1.18
N CYS A 632 -17.50 14.13 1.14
CA CYS A 632 -17.75 13.39 -0.11
C CYS A 632 -19.10 13.67 -0.77
N GLY A 633 -20.06 14.27 -0.05
CA GLY A 633 -21.37 14.66 -0.57
C GLY A 633 -22.40 13.53 -0.71
N ALA A 634 -22.08 12.25 -0.45
CA ALA A 634 -23.03 11.14 -0.60
C ALA A 634 -24.32 11.34 0.21
N CYS A 635 -24.21 11.94 1.39
CA CYS A 635 -25.34 12.22 2.27
C CYS A 635 -26.27 13.33 1.74
N THR A 636 -25.76 14.28 0.95
CA THR A 636 -26.59 15.35 0.35
C THR A 636 -27.49 14.78 -0.72
N VAL A 637 -26.98 13.84 -1.53
CA VAL A 637 -27.77 13.15 -2.57
C VAL A 637 -28.82 12.23 -1.97
N ALA A 638 -28.52 11.56 -0.85
CA ALA A 638 -29.46 10.66 -0.18
C ALA A 638 -30.54 11.37 0.66
N CYS A 639 -30.41 12.69 0.88
CA CYS A 639 -31.34 13.46 1.71
C CYS A 639 -32.61 13.84 0.96
N MET A 640 -33.70 13.08 1.15
CA MET A 640 -34.97 13.32 0.47
C MET A 640 -35.65 14.65 0.85
N SER A 641 -35.37 15.16 2.05
CA SER A 641 -35.92 16.46 2.49
C SER A 641 -35.06 17.66 2.05
N GLY A 642 -33.90 17.43 1.43
CA GLY A 642 -32.94 18.50 1.10
C GLY A 642 -32.28 19.16 2.32
N ALA A 643 -32.47 18.60 3.51
CA ALA A 643 -31.89 19.14 4.75
C ALA A 643 -30.39 19.06 4.86
N MET A 644 -29.75 18.10 4.15
CA MET A 644 -28.30 17.89 4.22
C MET A 644 -27.62 18.68 3.12
N ASP A 645 -26.72 19.57 3.49
CA ASP A 645 -25.90 20.35 2.56
C ASP A 645 -24.41 20.22 2.89
N LEU A 646 -23.53 20.70 2.02
CA LEU A 646 -22.07 20.60 2.19
C LEU A 646 -21.47 22.02 2.26
N LYS A 647 -20.76 22.33 3.35
CA LYS A 647 -20.06 23.62 3.47
C LYS A 647 -19.03 23.79 2.35
N GLY A 648 -19.05 24.92 1.68
CA GLY A 648 -18.15 25.23 0.55
C GLY A 648 -18.53 24.56 -0.77
N PHE A 649 -19.53 23.66 -0.77
CA PHE A 649 -20.09 22.98 -1.93
C PHE A 649 -21.61 22.79 -1.78
N SER A 650 -22.30 23.84 -1.33
CA SER A 650 -23.74 23.79 -1.18
C SER A 650 -24.44 23.65 -2.55
N ASN A 651 -25.65 23.08 -2.54
CA ASN A 651 -26.47 22.99 -3.76
C ASN A 651 -26.58 24.34 -4.48
N ARG A 652 -26.71 25.43 -3.71
CA ARG A 652 -26.77 26.79 -4.25
C ARG A 652 -25.49 27.21 -4.95
N GLN A 653 -24.31 26.84 -4.41
CA GLN A 653 -23.01 27.12 -5.02
C GLN A 653 -22.83 26.32 -6.32
N ILE A 654 -23.18 25.03 -6.30
CA ILE A 654 -23.09 24.16 -7.49
C ILE A 654 -24.02 24.65 -8.60
N MET A 655 -25.26 25.03 -8.27
CA MET A 655 -26.22 25.57 -9.27
C MET A 655 -25.74 26.90 -9.86
N ALA A 656 -25.09 27.75 -9.08
CA ALA A 656 -24.51 28.99 -9.60
C ALA A 656 -23.35 28.72 -10.61
N GLU A 657 -22.52 27.68 -10.39
CA GLU A 657 -21.52 27.24 -11.37
C GLU A 657 -22.18 26.74 -12.65
N VAL A 658 -23.24 25.91 -12.54
CA VAL A 658 -23.99 25.39 -13.69
C VAL A 658 -24.60 26.54 -14.48
N ASP A 659 -25.27 27.48 -13.83
CA ASP A 659 -25.86 28.66 -14.47
C ASP A 659 -24.80 29.50 -15.20
N ALA A 660 -23.61 29.64 -14.62
CA ALA A 660 -22.52 30.40 -15.22
C ALA A 660 -21.89 29.67 -16.44
N ILE A 661 -21.89 28.34 -16.46
CA ILE A 661 -21.44 27.54 -17.59
C ILE A 661 -22.42 27.59 -18.77
N CYS A 662 -23.72 27.67 -18.47
CA CYS A 662 -24.78 27.69 -19.47
C CYS A 662 -25.03 29.06 -20.12
N ARG A 663 -24.38 30.12 -19.63
CA ARG A 663 -24.45 31.50 -20.21
C ARG A 663 -23.41 31.64 -21.34
#